data_a7d72c071d3e74829624d5e7228dd90c
#
_entry.id   a7d72c071d3e74829624d5e7228dd90c
#
_cell.length_a   1.000
_cell.length_b   1.000
_cell.length_c   1.000
_cell.angle_alpha   90.00
_cell.angle_beta   90.00
_cell.angle_gamma   90.00
#
_symmetry.space_group_name_H-M   'P 1'
#
loop_
_entity.id
_entity.type
_entity.pdbx_description
1 polymer ?
#
loop_
_entity_poly.entity_id
_entity_poly.type
_entity_poly.pdbx_seq_one_letter_code
_entity_poly.pdbx_strand_id
1 'polypeptide(L)'
;MKRLIGVFIFLLICMSSPVYADNHDLVQYIGDSYTEGYSSDGMITGDDVWYAQASHKAGLDYTQESYGGIGFVAKLSDKTFSTLLDDGEGKDAKYVVIAGGYNDMAYSYDTIKNKVYETVKKAQRLYPDAKILVGMTGDATSNRTRFKNVIQGYKDGTKEAGGIYITNSEYALNGNKNYFASDGYHPNVKGHHAIGETIGGYLMKCEDIRVNSYASTITIGAGTYATSNGHFMNTTGIYHNYYMVDGIVDQSITAAIKYKDEYYKVDAGRVDTSYTGPWTYNGTTYYLINGHTNKNMKGPVKYKDCWYYVENGIVINKNIVVYFNGDWYYIHNGKLDKDYTGLADYNGKTYYIVNGKVNSSCNGLTYINGEWCYLVNGVLDTSYNNLILYNGTWYYVQNGKINWNYTNLVQYYGTWYYVENGQINWNKTTLSQVDGHGTWYYVENGKINWNYQGLTYFNNEWYYIHNGVHQTSYSNLVLYNGTWYYVKNGKIDWHYTNLVQYCGTWYFVENGQINWGKNTLSQVDGHGTWYYIENSQINWHYTGLTYYFGTWYYIQNGTVNWSYNGLVYYQGTWFYVHNGQIDWNYSNLVLYNGTWYYVDHGKINWNKTTLSQVDGHGTWYYVENGQINWSYNGYYNNHTIHNGVVC
;
A
#
# COMPACT_ATOMS: atom_id res chain seq x y z
N MET A 1 -29.88 27.12 -103.84
CA MET A 1 -29.41 26.88 -105.21
C MET A 1 -28.02 26.30 -105.22
N LYS A 2 -27.79 25.32 -105.99
CA LYS A 2 -26.56 24.60 -106.38
C LYS A 2 -26.14 23.40 -105.49
N ARG A 3 -26.45 22.29 -106.07
CA ARG A 3 -25.95 20.90 -105.85
C ARG A 3 -24.44 20.82 -106.11
N LEU A 4 -23.72 20.04 -105.34
CA LEU A 4 -22.52 19.36 -105.85
C LEU A 4 -22.50 17.93 -105.31
N ILE A 5 -22.42 17.04 -106.29
CA ILE A 5 -22.34 15.61 -106.19
C ILE A 5 -20.87 15.22 -105.84
N GLY A 6 -20.65 14.51 -104.81
CA GLY A 6 -19.31 13.96 -104.44
C GLY A 6 -19.35 12.42 -104.47
N VAL A 7 -18.57 11.88 -105.38
CA VAL A 7 -18.39 10.44 -105.65
C VAL A 7 -17.77 9.77 -104.44
N PHE A 8 -18.42 8.73 -103.90
CA PHE A 8 -17.86 7.85 -102.91
C PHE A 8 -17.03 6.72 -103.61
N ILE A 9 -15.71 6.73 -103.39
CA ILE A 9 -14.83 5.63 -103.77
C ILE A 9 -14.73 4.74 -102.51
N PHE A 10 -15.29 3.52 -102.57
CA PHE A 10 -15.08 2.49 -101.55
C PHE A 10 -13.71 1.86 -101.75
N LEU A 11 -12.77 2.20 -100.87
CA LEU A 11 -11.53 1.43 -100.71
C LEU A 11 -11.83 0.30 -99.72
N LEU A 12 -11.90 -0.95 -100.18
CA LEU A 12 -11.86 -2.13 -99.37
C LEU A 12 -10.44 -2.29 -98.82
N ILE A 13 -10.19 -1.84 -97.65
CA ILE A 13 -8.96 -2.26 -96.88
C ILE A 13 -9.33 -3.51 -96.13
N CYS A 14 -8.79 -4.67 -96.59
CA CYS A 14 -8.74 -5.88 -95.81
C CYS A 14 -7.80 -5.56 -94.61
N MET A 15 -8.35 -5.16 -93.50
CA MET A 15 -7.65 -5.22 -92.25
C MET A 15 -7.66 -6.68 -91.80
N SER A 16 -6.52 -7.41 -91.90
CA SER A 16 -6.22 -8.56 -91.18
C SER A 16 -6.21 -8.16 -89.70
N SER A 17 -7.21 -8.47 -88.98
CA SER A 17 -7.17 -8.40 -87.52
C SER A 17 -5.96 -9.22 -87.07
N PRO A 18 -5.06 -8.66 -86.28
CA PRO A 18 -4.07 -9.49 -85.61
C PRO A 18 -4.85 -10.51 -84.77
N VAL A 19 -4.68 -11.77 -85.03
CA VAL A 19 -5.03 -12.83 -84.10
C VAL A 19 -4.08 -12.61 -82.94
N TYR A 20 -4.55 -11.89 -81.93
CA TYR A 20 -3.92 -11.99 -80.65
C TYR A 20 -4.12 -13.42 -80.19
N ALA A 21 -3.02 -14.19 -80.11
CA ALA A 21 -3.05 -15.36 -79.30
C ALA A 21 -3.48 -14.91 -77.91
N ASP A 22 -4.63 -15.34 -77.46
CA ASP A 22 -5.08 -15.15 -76.09
C ASP A 22 -4.08 -15.88 -75.18
N ASN A 23 -3.02 -15.23 -74.80
CA ASN A 23 -2.02 -15.78 -73.89
C ASN A 23 -2.59 -15.50 -72.48
N HIS A 24 -3.47 -16.38 -72.04
CA HIS A 24 -4.01 -16.31 -70.69
C HIS A 24 -2.91 -16.78 -69.74
N ASP A 25 -2.74 -16.03 -68.64
CA ASP A 25 -1.84 -16.45 -67.54
C ASP A 25 -2.33 -17.80 -66.95
N LEU A 26 -1.40 -18.68 -66.64
CA LEU A 26 -1.67 -20.06 -66.18
C LEU A 26 -1.81 -20.17 -64.69
N VAL A 27 -2.76 -20.97 -64.23
CA VAL A 27 -2.87 -21.42 -62.82
C VAL A 27 -2.55 -22.92 -62.71
N GLN A 28 -1.60 -23.30 -61.85
CA GLN A 28 -1.38 -24.66 -61.46
C GLN A 28 -2.16 -24.98 -60.19
N TYR A 29 -3.08 -25.94 -60.24
CA TYR A 29 -3.79 -26.39 -59.07
C TYR A 29 -3.18 -27.68 -58.52
N ILE A 30 -3.04 -27.75 -57.18
CA ILE A 30 -2.59 -28.91 -56.43
C ILE A 30 -3.66 -29.23 -55.39
N GLY A 31 -4.15 -30.47 -55.33
CA GLY A 31 -5.21 -30.77 -54.39
C GLY A 31 -5.50 -32.27 -54.15
N ASP A 32 -6.54 -32.48 -53.37
CA ASP A 32 -7.03 -33.79 -52.95
C ASP A 32 -8.21 -34.29 -53.84
N SER A 33 -9.05 -35.19 -53.28
CA SER A 33 -10.23 -35.75 -53.99
C SER A 33 -11.20 -34.65 -54.48
N TYR A 34 -11.28 -33.52 -53.85
CA TYR A 34 -12.11 -32.40 -54.31
C TYR A 34 -11.54 -31.80 -55.60
N THR A 35 -10.22 -31.71 -55.71
CA THR A 35 -9.57 -31.27 -56.95
C THR A 35 -9.61 -32.32 -58.02
N GLU A 36 -9.55 -33.63 -57.66
CA GLU A 36 -9.73 -34.73 -58.57
C GLU A 36 -11.13 -34.75 -59.21
N GLY A 37 -12.11 -34.09 -58.62
CA GLY A 37 -13.50 -34.11 -59.04
C GLY A 37 -14.26 -35.30 -58.52
N TYR A 38 -13.72 -36.03 -57.52
CA TYR A 38 -14.37 -37.16 -56.91
C TYR A 38 -15.68 -36.79 -56.22
N SER A 39 -16.75 -37.55 -56.57
CA SER A 39 -18.04 -37.49 -55.92
C SER A 39 -18.60 -38.90 -55.81
N SER A 40 -19.25 -39.28 -54.71
CA SER A 40 -19.90 -40.61 -54.59
C SER A 40 -21.06 -40.81 -55.60
N ASP A 41 -21.56 -39.70 -56.15
CA ASP A 41 -22.66 -39.76 -57.15
C ASP A 41 -22.14 -39.78 -58.63
N GLY A 42 -20.81 -39.83 -58.78
CA GLY A 42 -20.13 -39.86 -60.07
C GLY A 42 -19.09 -38.75 -60.22
N MET A 43 -18.03 -39.06 -61.01
CA MET A 43 -16.94 -38.07 -61.24
C MET A 43 -17.47 -36.75 -61.86
N ILE A 44 -17.08 -35.66 -61.34
CA ILE A 44 -17.36 -34.30 -61.87
C ILE A 44 -16.18 -33.89 -62.73
N THR A 45 -16.44 -33.53 -63.96
CA THR A 45 -15.39 -33.24 -64.94
C THR A 45 -15.75 -32.02 -65.80
N GLY A 46 -14.78 -31.56 -66.57
CA GLY A 46 -14.97 -30.37 -67.44
C GLY A 46 -15.23 -29.05 -66.68
N ASP A 47 -16.16 -28.31 -67.23
CA ASP A 47 -16.46 -26.98 -66.60
C ASP A 47 -17.20 -27.03 -65.27
N ASP A 48 -17.63 -28.22 -64.81
CA ASP A 48 -18.33 -28.36 -63.54
C ASP A 48 -17.38 -28.54 -62.35
N VAL A 49 -16.08 -28.77 -62.58
CA VAL A 49 -15.10 -28.82 -61.48
C VAL A 49 -14.71 -27.44 -60.97
N TRP A 50 -14.43 -27.32 -59.66
CA TRP A 50 -14.20 -26.03 -59.04
C TRP A 50 -13.04 -25.23 -59.62
N TYR A 51 -11.92 -25.86 -59.97
CA TYR A 51 -10.75 -25.21 -60.52
C TYR A 51 -10.99 -24.66 -61.95
N ALA A 52 -11.74 -25.38 -62.80
CA ALA A 52 -12.16 -24.86 -64.09
C ALA A 52 -13.07 -23.61 -63.92
N GLN A 53 -14.07 -23.69 -63.03
CA GLN A 53 -14.93 -22.57 -62.69
C GLN A 53 -14.13 -21.36 -62.18
N ALA A 54 -13.15 -21.59 -61.27
CA ALA A 54 -12.32 -20.53 -60.73
C ALA A 54 -11.48 -19.83 -61.81
N SER A 55 -10.85 -20.59 -62.70
CA SER A 55 -9.99 -20.11 -63.78
C SER A 55 -10.79 -19.36 -64.84
N HIS A 56 -11.86 -19.94 -65.31
CA HIS A 56 -12.76 -19.28 -66.31
C HIS A 56 -13.30 -17.96 -65.81
N LYS A 57 -13.65 -17.90 -64.50
CA LYS A 57 -14.12 -16.66 -63.85
C LYS A 57 -13.07 -15.54 -63.86
N ALA A 58 -11.80 -15.88 -63.71
CA ALA A 58 -10.67 -14.99 -63.71
C ALA A 58 -10.00 -14.79 -65.06
N GLY A 59 -10.49 -15.44 -66.13
CA GLY A 59 -9.89 -15.39 -67.46
C GLY A 59 -8.50 -16.00 -67.53
N LEU A 60 -8.28 -17.12 -66.82
CA LEU A 60 -6.99 -17.77 -66.69
C LEU A 60 -7.06 -19.19 -67.31
N ASP A 61 -5.95 -19.66 -67.88
CA ASP A 61 -5.75 -21.04 -68.24
C ASP A 61 -5.38 -21.86 -66.99
N TYR A 62 -5.53 -23.20 -67.02
CA TYR A 62 -5.26 -24.03 -65.86
C TYR A 62 -4.67 -25.39 -66.21
N THR A 63 -3.85 -25.86 -65.23
CA THR A 63 -3.46 -27.26 -65.11
C THR A 63 -3.71 -27.74 -63.68
N GLN A 64 -3.80 -29.02 -63.48
CA GLN A 64 -4.04 -29.57 -62.16
C GLN A 64 -3.31 -30.87 -61.91
N GLU A 65 -2.82 -31.03 -60.66
CA GLU A 65 -2.37 -32.30 -60.09
C GLU A 65 -3.15 -32.60 -58.83
N SER A 66 -3.74 -33.75 -58.76
CA SER A 66 -4.58 -34.17 -57.67
C SER A 66 -4.48 -35.62 -57.33
N TYR A 67 -4.72 -35.97 -56.07
CA TYR A 67 -4.77 -37.35 -55.64
C TYR A 67 -5.69 -37.45 -54.40
N GLY A 68 -6.68 -38.34 -54.48
CA GLY A 68 -7.66 -38.51 -53.40
C GLY A 68 -7.01 -38.95 -52.09
N GLY A 69 -7.52 -38.46 -50.94
CA GLY A 69 -7.09 -38.88 -49.59
C GLY A 69 -5.78 -38.25 -49.08
N ILE A 70 -5.19 -37.31 -49.80
CA ILE A 70 -3.95 -36.64 -49.39
C ILE A 70 -4.20 -35.21 -48.84
N GLY A 71 -3.14 -34.64 -48.23
CA GLY A 71 -3.13 -33.26 -47.72
C GLY A 71 -1.70 -32.71 -47.64
N PHE A 72 -1.51 -31.66 -46.86
CA PHE A 72 -0.17 -31.24 -46.51
C PHE A 72 0.56 -32.27 -45.65
N VAL A 73 -0.16 -32.90 -44.73
CA VAL A 73 0.33 -33.94 -43.79
C VAL A 73 -0.18 -35.33 -44.18
N ALA A 74 -1.47 -35.44 -44.49
CA ALA A 74 -2.08 -36.70 -44.87
C ALA A 74 -1.45 -37.23 -46.16
N LYS A 75 -1.11 -38.51 -46.15
CA LYS A 75 -0.52 -39.18 -47.33
C LYS A 75 -1.25 -40.47 -47.67
N LEU A 76 -1.32 -40.76 -48.96
CA LEU A 76 -1.79 -42.02 -49.51
C LEU A 76 -0.86 -42.43 -50.66
N SER A 77 -0.38 -43.68 -50.70
CA SER A 77 0.55 -44.19 -51.72
C SER A 77 1.80 -43.28 -51.88
N ASP A 78 2.35 -42.78 -50.76
CA ASP A 78 3.48 -41.83 -50.66
C ASP A 78 3.25 -40.46 -51.33
N LYS A 79 2.04 -40.16 -51.76
CA LYS A 79 1.65 -38.87 -52.30
C LYS A 79 1.18 -37.92 -51.15
N THR A 80 1.55 -36.67 -51.25
CA THR A 80 1.11 -35.50 -50.45
C THR A 80 1.02 -34.29 -51.38
N PHE A 81 0.48 -33.15 -50.96
CA PHE A 81 0.53 -31.94 -51.77
C PHE A 81 1.97 -31.55 -52.14
N SER A 82 2.92 -31.77 -51.23
CA SER A 82 4.34 -31.51 -51.51
C SER A 82 4.92 -32.36 -52.60
N THR A 83 4.52 -33.65 -52.73
CA THR A 83 5.01 -34.52 -53.80
C THR A 83 4.36 -34.19 -55.13
N LEU A 84 3.08 -33.80 -55.16
CA LEU A 84 2.40 -33.41 -56.39
C LEU A 84 2.99 -32.14 -57.03
N LEU A 85 3.66 -31.27 -56.27
CA LEU A 85 4.36 -30.12 -56.83
C LEU A 85 5.50 -30.53 -57.79
N ASP A 86 6.09 -31.69 -57.59
CA ASP A 86 7.13 -32.22 -58.50
C ASP A 86 6.57 -32.67 -59.85
N ASP A 87 5.36 -33.19 -59.80
CA ASP A 87 4.63 -33.74 -60.95
C ASP A 87 3.95 -32.65 -61.81
N GLY A 88 3.71 -31.45 -61.23
CA GLY A 88 2.98 -30.36 -61.89
C GLY A 88 3.60 -29.90 -63.22
N GLU A 89 2.79 -29.82 -64.24
CA GLU A 89 3.21 -29.48 -65.61
C GLU A 89 3.34 -27.98 -65.86
N GLY A 90 2.60 -27.16 -65.08
CA GLY A 90 2.54 -25.70 -65.25
C GLY A 90 3.68 -24.93 -64.57
N LYS A 91 4.97 -25.25 -64.86
CA LYS A 91 6.12 -24.60 -64.23
C LYS A 91 6.26 -23.06 -64.47
N ASP A 92 5.59 -22.59 -65.50
CA ASP A 92 5.47 -21.18 -65.88
C ASP A 92 4.20 -20.49 -65.34
N ALA A 93 3.47 -21.20 -64.47
CA ALA A 93 2.23 -20.66 -63.89
C ALA A 93 2.44 -19.33 -63.15
N LYS A 94 1.54 -18.41 -63.35
CA LYS A 94 1.45 -17.14 -62.58
C LYS A 94 0.96 -17.39 -61.16
N TYR A 95 0.12 -18.43 -60.97
CA TYR A 95 -0.43 -18.81 -59.68
C TYR A 95 -0.25 -20.30 -59.47
N VAL A 96 0.13 -20.69 -58.26
CA VAL A 96 0.00 -22.07 -57.78
C VAL A 96 -1.00 -22.06 -56.63
N VAL A 97 -2.14 -22.74 -56.83
CA VAL A 97 -3.19 -22.85 -55.83
C VAL A 97 -3.15 -24.24 -55.23
N ILE A 98 -2.84 -24.32 -53.92
CA ILE A 98 -2.85 -25.58 -53.16
C ILE A 98 -4.10 -25.60 -52.29
N ALA A 99 -5.03 -26.50 -52.58
CA ALA A 99 -6.34 -26.49 -51.93
C ALA A 99 -6.75 -27.87 -51.43
N GLY A 100 -7.23 -27.95 -50.20
CA GLY A 100 -7.69 -29.15 -49.55
C GLY A 100 -8.02 -28.90 -48.08
N GLY A 101 -7.86 -29.91 -47.22
CA GLY A 101 -7.93 -29.73 -45.78
C GLY A 101 -8.70 -30.81 -45.03
N TYR A 102 -9.64 -31.48 -45.64
CA TYR A 102 -10.43 -32.54 -44.99
C TYR A 102 -9.53 -33.65 -44.44
N ASN A 103 -8.56 -34.08 -45.21
CA ASN A 103 -7.67 -35.18 -44.85
C ASN A 103 -6.68 -34.85 -43.76
N ASP A 104 -6.38 -33.58 -43.51
CA ASP A 104 -5.42 -33.11 -42.48
C ASP A 104 -6.06 -32.96 -41.10
N MET A 105 -7.36 -33.10 -40.91
CA MET A 105 -8.07 -32.80 -39.67
C MET A 105 -7.70 -33.68 -38.47
N ALA A 106 -7.01 -34.81 -38.67
CA ALA A 106 -6.55 -35.69 -37.60
C ALA A 106 -5.20 -35.27 -36.99
N TYR A 107 -4.51 -34.28 -37.56
CA TYR A 107 -3.18 -33.89 -37.16
C TYR A 107 -3.19 -32.66 -36.26
N SER A 108 -2.10 -32.48 -35.49
CA SER A 108 -1.94 -31.33 -34.62
C SER A 108 -1.69 -30.04 -35.41
N TYR A 109 -2.03 -28.91 -34.80
CA TYR A 109 -1.77 -27.58 -35.36
C TYR A 109 -0.31 -27.41 -35.80
N ASP A 110 0.67 -27.74 -34.91
CA ASP A 110 2.09 -27.57 -35.22
C ASP A 110 2.55 -28.43 -36.38
N THR A 111 2.06 -29.69 -36.45
CA THR A 111 2.37 -30.61 -37.57
C THR A 111 1.85 -30.04 -38.90
N ILE A 112 0.61 -29.57 -38.90
CA ILE A 112 0.00 -28.96 -40.08
C ILE A 112 0.76 -27.70 -40.49
N LYS A 113 0.95 -26.77 -39.58
CA LYS A 113 1.66 -25.51 -39.81
C LYS A 113 3.03 -25.73 -40.45
N ASN A 114 3.82 -26.61 -39.86
CA ASN A 114 5.16 -26.93 -40.36
C ASN A 114 5.16 -27.51 -41.75
N LYS A 115 4.21 -28.46 -42.02
CA LYS A 115 4.11 -29.06 -43.36
C LYS A 115 3.61 -28.10 -44.42
N VAL A 116 2.69 -27.21 -44.06
CA VAL A 116 2.28 -26.11 -44.95
C VAL A 116 3.46 -25.19 -45.27
N TYR A 117 4.21 -24.77 -44.24
CA TYR A 117 5.41 -23.97 -44.43
C TYR A 117 6.42 -24.62 -45.38
N GLU A 118 6.77 -25.91 -45.14
CA GLU A 118 7.70 -26.66 -45.99
C GLU A 118 7.21 -26.75 -47.42
N THR A 119 5.91 -27.05 -47.64
CA THR A 119 5.31 -27.20 -48.97
C THR A 119 5.25 -25.88 -49.72
N VAL A 120 4.87 -24.79 -49.05
CA VAL A 120 4.85 -23.47 -49.69
C VAL A 120 6.29 -23.02 -50.06
N LYS A 121 7.28 -23.26 -49.20
CA LYS A 121 8.69 -23.01 -49.53
C LYS A 121 9.17 -23.88 -50.72
N LYS A 122 8.70 -25.09 -50.82
CA LYS A 122 9.00 -25.95 -51.98
C LYS A 122 8.34 -25.39 -53.24
N ALA A 123 7.07 -25.00 -53.17
CA ALA A 123 6.36 -24.41 -54.29
C ALA A 123 7.05 -23.15 -54.82
N GLN A 124 7.50 -22.25 -53.92
CA GLN A 124 8.26 -21.02 -54.26
C GLN A 124 9.58 -21.35 -55.01
N ARG A 125 10.21 -22.49 -54.75
CA ARG A 125 11.43 -22.90 -55.45
C ARG A 125 11.15 -23.50 -56.83
N LEU A 126 10.05 -24.25 -56.95
CA LEU A 126 9.68 -24.94 -58.19
C LEU A 126 8.97 -24.00 -59.20
N TYR A 127 8.31 -22.96 -58.64
CA TYR A 127 7.53 -21.95 -59.39
C TYR A 127 7.95 -20.57 -58.97
N PRO A 128 9.20 -20.12 -59.30
CA PRO A 128 9.80 -18.89 -58.75
C PRO A 128 9.03 -17.62 -59.12
N ASP A 129 8.34 -17.59 -60.23
CA ASP A 129 7.58 -16.41 -60.71
C ASP A 129 6.11 -16.46 -60.29
N ALA A 130 5.65 -17.58 -59.69
CA ALA A 130 4.28 -17.75 -59.28
C ALA A 130 3.97 -17.13 -57.89
N LYS A 131 2.78 -16.59 -57.73
CA LYS A 131 2.20 -16.37 -56.41
C LYS A 131 1.64 -17.70 -55.86
N ILE A 132 2.13 -18.12 -54.68
CA ILE A 132 1.69 -19.34 -54.05
C ILE A 132 0.47 -19.02 -53.17
N LEU A 133 -0.67 -19.59 -53.55
CA LEU A 133 -1.97 -19.44 -52.90
C LEU A 133 -2.32 -20.74 -52.19
N VAL A 134 -2.78 -20.64 -50.94
CA VAL A 134 -3.27 -21.79 -50.18
C VAL A 134 -4.73 -21.57 -49.81
N GLY A 135 -5.56 -22.52 -50.10
CA GLY A 135 -6.99 -22.49 -49.80
C GLY A 135 -7.46 -23.74 -49.07
N MET A 136 -8.52 -23.59 -48.32
CA MET A 136 -9.26 -24.71 -47.75
C MET A 136 -10.56 -24.89 -48.52
N THR A 137 -10.93 -26.13 -48.85
CA THR A 137 -12.08 -26.40 -49.68
C THR A 137 -13.42 -26.49 -48.96
N GLY A 138 -13.41 -26.25 -47.63
CA GLY A 138 -14.64 -26.14 -46.83
C GLY A 138 -14.97 -27.37 -46.00
N ASP A 139 -16.01 -27.28 -45.18
CA ASP A 139 -16.45 -28.28 -44.20
C ASP A 139 -17.87 -28.77 -44.49
N ALA A 140 -18.03 -30.06 -44.57
CA ALA A 140 -19.31 -30.72 -44.77
C ALA A 140 -20.30 -30.57 -43.59
N THR A 141 -19.79 -30.34 -42.36
CA THR A 141 -20.60 -30.41 -41.16
C THR A 141 -20.95 -29.04 -40.57
N SER A 142 -20.46 -27.94 -41.15
CA SER A 142 -20.48 -26.60 -40.57
C SER A 142 -19.88 -26.49 -39.14
N ASN A 143 -19.23 -27.54 -38.67
CA ASN A 143 -18.57 -27.57 -37.37
C ASN A 143 -17.14 -27.05 -37.49
N ARG A 144 -16.98 -25.73 -37.49
CA ARG A 144 -15.69 -25.05 -37.61
C ARG A 144 -14.69 -25.43 -36.50
N THR A 145 -15.16 -25.88 -35.34
CA THR A 145 -14.29 -26.33 -34.25
C THR A 145 -13.47 -27.56 -34.63
N ARG A 146 -14.03 -28.48 -35.43
CA ARG A 146 -13.35 -29.69 -35.91
C ARG A 146 -12.14 -29.35 -36.78
N PHE A 147 -12.24 -28.27 -37.59
CA PHE A 147 -11.20 -27.85 -38.53
C PHE A 147 -10.31 -26.75 -37.96
N LYS A 148 -10.47 -26.39 -36.70
CA LYS A 148 -9.73 -25.27 -36.10
C LYS A 148 -8.21 -25.36 -36.30
N ASN A 149 -7.63 -26.53 -36.08
CA ASN A 149 -6.19 -26.76 -36.27
C ASN A 149 -5.78 -26.66 -37.73
N VAL A 150 -6.64 -27.18 -38.64
CA VAL A 150 -6.39 -27.13 -40.08
C VAL A 150 -6.42 -25.71 -40.58
N ILE A 151 -7.49 -24.96 -40.30
CA ILE A 151 -7.67 -23.58 -40.74
C ILE A 151 -6.51 -22.72 -40.23
N GLN A 152 -6.21 -22.81 -38.91
CA GLN A 152 -5.17 -21.99 -38.32
C GLN A 152 -3.77 -22.40 -38.79
N GLY A 153 -3.50 -23.70 -38.89
CA GLY A 153 -2.23 -24.21 -39.41
C GLY A 153 -1.98 -23.80 -40.87
N TYR A 154 -3.02 -23.84 -41.72
CA TYR A 154 -2.93 -23.39 -43.11
C TYR A 154 -2.65 -21.87 -43.17
N LYS A 155 -3.39 -21.07 -42.41
CA LYS A 155 -3.18 -19.60 -42.35
C LYS A 155 -1.76 -19.24 -41.89
N ASP A 156 -1.33 -19.80 -40.77
CA ASP A 156 -0.07 -19.43 -40.16
C ASP A 156 1.13 -19.99 -40.90
N GLY A 157 1.08 -21.26 -41.34
CA GLY A 157 2.13 -21.89 -42.14
C GLY A 157 2.35 -21.16 -43.47
N THR A 158 1.25 -20.83 -44.15
CA THR A 158 1.29 -20.05 -45.41
C THR A 158 1.89 -18.68 -45.23
N LYS A 159 1.42 -17.95 -44.25
CA LYS A 159 1.91 -16.57 -43.93
C LYS A 159 3.41 -16.60 -43.55
N GLU A 160 3.82 -17.51 -42.70
CA GLU A 160 5.21 -17.63 -42.26
C GLU A 160 6.15 -18.01 -43.42
N ALA A 161 5.65 -18.82 -44.37
CA ALA A 161 6.40 -19.12 -45.57
C ALA A 161 6.45 -18.00 -46.60
N GLY A 162 5.66 -16.90 -46.41
CA GLY A 162 5.52 -15.82 -47.38
C GLY A 162 4.61 -16.15 -48.56
N GLY A 163 3.72 -17.16 -48.43
CA GLY A 163 2.60 -17.41 -49.33
C GLY A 163 1.36 -16.60 -48.97
N ILE A 164 0.30 -16.79 -49.69
CA ILE A 164 -0.97 -16.08 -49.53
C ILE A 164 -2.09 -17.09 -49.21
N TYR A 165 -2.73 -16.92 -48.06
CA TYR A 165 -3.93 -17.70 -47.73
C TYR A 165 -5.15 -17.06 -48.41
N ILE A 166 -5.94 -17.86 -49.13
CA ILE A 166 -7.18 -17.40 -49.78
C ILE A 166 -8.24 -17.17 -48.70
N THR A 167 -8.42 -15.94 -48.30
CA THR A 167 -9.34 -15.52 -47.26
C THR A 167 -10.77 -16.01 -47.55
N ASN A 168 -11.42 -16.62 -46.56
CA ASN A 168 -12.76 -17.17 -46.60
C ASN A 168 -12.92 -18.47 -47.47
N SER A 169 -11.86 -19.03 -48.02
CA SER A 169 -11.95 -20.33 -48.75
C SER A 169 -12.56 -21.42 -47.86
N GLU A 170 -12.31 -21.41 -46.55
CA GLU A 170 -12.90 -22.33 -45.59
C GLU A 170 -14.43 -22.23 -45.45
N TYR A 171 -15.02 -21.15 -45.92
CA TYR A 171 -16.47 -20.93 -45.88
C TYR A 171 -17.18 -21.25 -47.20
N ALA A 172 -16.49 -21.71 -48.22
CA ALA A 172 -17.04 -21.95 -49.54
C ALA A 172 -18.28 -22.85 -49.50
N LEU A 173 -18.21 -23.96 -48.77
CA LEU A 173 -19.32 -24.89 -48.62
C LEU A 173 -20.21 -24.59 -47.41
N ASN A 174 -19.66 -23.92 -46.39
CA ASN A 174 -20.33 -23.44 -45.19
C ASN A 174 -21.35 -24.41 -44.57
N GLY A 175 -21.07 -25.71 -44.62
CA GLY A 175 -21.95 -26.78 -44.08
C GLY A 175 -23.32 -26.90 -44.79
N ASN A 176 -23.48 -26.33 -45.96
CA ASN A 176 -24.71 -26.45 -46.72
C ASN A 176 -24.85 -27.88 -47.29
N LYS A 177 -25.74 -28.67 -46.70
CA LYS A 177 -25.96 -30.06 -47.08
C LYS A 177 -26.28 -30.28 -48.57
N ASN A 178 -26.84 -29.25 -49.23
CA ASN A 178 -27.14 -29.31 -50.68
C ASN A 178 -25.90 -29.25 -51.57
N TYR A 179 -24.73 -28.99 -50.99
CA TYR A 179 -23.46 -28.92 -51.72
C TYR A 179 -22.68 -30.23 -51.70
N PHE A 180 -23.20 -31.24 -51.02
CA PHE A 180 -22.54 -32.54 -50.88
C PHE A 180 -23.26 -33.66 -51.63
N ALA A 181 -22.50 -34.62 -52.06
CA ALA A 181 -22.95 -35.85 -52.64
C ALA A 181 -23.61 -36.80 -51.62
N SER A 182 -24.06 -37.97 -52.02
CA SER A 182 -24.75 -38.95 -51.15
C SER A 182 -23.92 -39.43 -49.95
N ASP A 183 -22.60 -39.37 -50.02
CA ASP A 183 -21.71 -39.72 -48.92
C ASP A 183 -21.64 -38.63 -47.83
N GLY A 184 -22.15 -37.43 -48.11
CA GLY A 184 -22.14 -36.27 -47.16
C GLY A 184 -20.78 -35.66 -46.93
N TYR A 185 -19.74 -36.03 -47.68
CA TYR A 185 -18.35 -35.54 -47.51
C TYR A 185 -17.81 -34.87 -48.76
N HIS A 186 -17.99 -35.48 -49.94
CA HIS A 186 -17.50 -34.94 -51.21
C HIS A 186 -18.50 -33.93 -51.79
N PRO A 187 -18.02 -32.85 -52.40
CA PRO A 187 -18.93 -31.89 -53.04
C PRO A 187 -19.61 -32.51 -54.27
N ASN A 188 -20.88 -32.17 -54.45
CA ASN A 188 -21.56 -32.37 -55.73
C ASN A 188 -21.28 -31.20 -56.67
N VAL A 189 -21.87 -31.17 -57.87
CA VAL A 189 -21.69 -30.09 -58.88
C VAL A 189 -21.92 -28.70 -58.24
N LYS A 190 -22.99 -28.52 -57.44
CA LYS A 190 -23.24 -27.24 -56.75
C LYS A 190 -22.16 -26.87 -55.73
N GLY A 191 -21.60 -27.87 -55.02
CA GLY A 191 -20.50 -27.70 -54.13
C GLY A 191 -19.22 -27.29 -54.85
N HIS A 192 -18.91 -27.93 -55.98
CA HIS A 192 -17.79 -27.53 -56.82
C HIS A 192 -17.95 -26.09 -57.34
N HIS A 193 -19.15 -25.69 -57.79
CA HIS A 193 -19.41 -24.32 -58.20
C HIS A 193 -19.24 -23.34 -57.04
N ALA A 194 -19.65 -23.68 -55.81
CA ALA A 194 -19.46 -22.78 -54.65
C ALA A 194 -17.97 -22.61 -54.27
N ILE A 195 -17.14 -23.65 -54.38
CA ILE A 195 -15.69 -23.57 -54.23
C ILE A 195 -15.10 -22.70 -55.34
N GLY A 196 -15.49 -23.01 -56.61
CA GLY A 196 -15.03 -22.28 -57.81
C GLY A 196 -15.35 -20.78 -57.77
N GLU A 197 -16.57 -20.44 -57.34
CA GLU A 197 -16.98 -19.04 -57.12
C GLU A 197 -16.10 -18.36 -56.11
N THR A 198 -15.77 -19.02 -54.97
CA THR A 198 -15.00 -18.45 -53.87
C THR A 198 -13.54 -18.22 -54.28
N ILE A 199 -12.89 -19.22 -54.83
CA ILE A 199 -11.48 -19.17 -55.26
C ILE A 199 -11.35 -18.28 -56.49
N GLY A 200 -12.28 -18.40 -57.46
CA GLY A 200 -12.34 -17.56 -58.65
C GLY A 200 -12.53 -16.08 -58.33
N GLY A 201 -13.39 -15.75 -57.36
CA GLY A 201 -13.53 -14.37 -56.85
C GLY A 201 -12.22 -13.77 -56.28
N TYR A 202 -11.41 -14.63 -55.65
CA TYR A 202 -10.08 -14.25 -55.18
C TYR A 202 -9.11 -14.01 -56.34
N LEU A 203 -9.09 -14.91 -57.34
CA LEU A 203 -8.29 -14.77 -58.55
C LEU A 203 -8.70 -13.55 -59.39
N MET A 204 -9.99 -13.28 -59.52
CA MET A 204 -10.51 -12.04 -60.19
C MET A 204 -9.94 -10.81 -59.53
N LYS A 205 -9.89 -10.78 -58.20
CA LYS A 205 -9.25 -9.65 -57.45
C LYS A 205 -7.75 -9.60 -57.75
N CYS A 206 -7.06 -10.71 -57.82
CA CYS A 206 -5.63 -10.75 -58.13
C CYS A 206 -5.34 -10.24 -59.56
N GLU A 207 -6.23 -10.45 -60.48
CA GLU A 207 -6.16 -10.01 -61.87
C GLU A 207 -6.81 -8.65 -62.12
N ASP A 208 -7.38 -7.99 -61.09
CA ASP A 208 -8.18 -6.78 -61.20
C ASP A 208 -9.26 -6.83 -62.27
N ILE A 209 -9.90 -8.00 -62.38
CA ILE A 209 -11.00 -8.20 -63.35
C ILE A 209 -12.16 -7.27 -62.98
N ARG A 210 -12.50 -6.37 -63.90
CA ARG A 210 -13.55 -5.40 -63.68
C ARG A 210 -14.91 -6.11 -63.48
N VAL A 211 -15.57 -5.81 -62.36
CA VAL A 211 -16.93 -6.31 -62.09
C VAL A 211 -17.94 -5.30 -62.55
N ASN A 212 -19.05 -5.76 -63.14
CA ASN A 212 -20.13 -4.94 -63.59
C ASN A 212 -21.02 -4.49 -62.44
N SER A 213 -20.42 -3.71 -61.52
CA SER A 213 -21.10 -3.18 -60.35
C SER A 213 -20.47 -1.85 -59.89
N TYR A 214 -21.30 -0.91 -59.53
CA TYR A 214 -20.89 0.35 -58.92
C TYR A 214 -21.05 0.32 -57.38
N ALA A 215 -21.40 -0.81 -56.79
CA ALA A 215 -21.50 -0.98 -55.34
C ALA A 215 -20.12 -0.82 -54.73
N SER A 216 -20.07 -0.30 -53.48
CA SER A 216 -18.81 -0.23 -52.71
C SER A 216 -18.29 -1.57 -52.23
N THR A 217 -19.13 -2.61 -52.24
CA THR A 217 -18.77 -3.97 -51.96
C THR A 217 -19.51 -4.92 -52.90
N ILE A 218 -18.85 -6.03 -53.24
CA ILE A 218 -19.45 -7.11 -54.02
C ILE A 218 -19.18 -8.47 -53.31
N THR A 219 -20.14 -9.36 -53.37
CA THR A 219 -19.97 -10.74 -52.85
C THR A 219 -19.84 -11.73 -54.01
N ILE A 220 -18.78 -12.52 -54.01
CA ILE A 220 -18.51 -13.57 -54.98
C ILE A 220 -18.16 -14.82 -54.18
N GLY A 221 -18.97 -15.87 -54.30
CA GLY A 221 -18.85 -17.03 -53.43
C GLY A 221 -18.93 -16.68 -51.96
N ALA A 222 -18.01 -17.18 -51.15
CA ALA A 222 -17.90 -16.80 -49.73
C ALA A 222 -17.15 -15.46 -49.49
N GLY A 223 -16.55 -14.87 -50.50
CA GLY A 223 -15.81 -13.60 -50.39
C GLY A 223 -16.68 -12.38 -50.53
N THR A 224 -16.59 -11.39 -49.65
CA THR A 224 -17.09 -10.03 -49.83
C THR A 224 -15.91 -9.08 -50.03
N TYR A 225 -15.88 -8.42 -51.15
CA TYR A 225 -14.76 -7.60 -51.65
C TYR A 225 -15.10 -6.12 -51.60
N ALA A 226 -14.13 -5.30 -51.27
CA ALA A 226 -14.24 -3.84 -51.45
C ALA A 226 -14.05 -3.49 -52.92
N THR A 227 -14.95 -2.65 -53.49
CA THR A 227 -14.91 -2.22 -54.87
C THR A 227 -15.13 -0.68 -54.99
N SER A 228 -14.57 -0.11 -56.06
CA SER A 228 -14.80 1.25 -56.45
C SER A 228 -14.83 1.35 -57.98
N ASN A 229 -15.93 1.84 -58.57
CA ASN A 229 -16.11 1.95 -60.00
C ASN A 229 -15.90 0.65 -60.76
N GLY A 230 -16.25 -0.48 -60.13
CA GLY A 230 -16.09 -1.82 -60.69
C GLY A 230 -14.70 -2.44 -60.53
N HIS A 231 -13.74 -1.76 -59.93
CA HIS A 231 -12.41 -2.31 -59.63
C HIS A 231 -12.30 -2.74 -58.20
N PHE A 232 -11.54 -3.78 -57.94
CA PHE A 232 -11.22 -4.29 -56.59
C PHE A 232 -10.29 -3.30 -55.86
N MET A 233 -10.52 -3.10 -54.57
CA MET A 233 -9.72 -2.22 -53.74
C MET A 233 -8.91 -3.02 -52.74
N ASN A 234 -7.66 -2.67 -52.55
CA ASN A 234 -6.79 -3.24 -51.51
C ASN A 234 -6.86 -2.34 -50.27
N THR A 235 -7.94 -2.43 -49.50
CA THR A 235 -8.13 -1.64 -48.28
C THR A 235 -8.09 -2.54 -47.05
N THR A 236 -7.47 -2.05 -45.95
CA THR A 236 -7.47 -2.75 -44.66
C THR A 236 -8.06 -1.84 -43.59
N GLY A 237 -9.03 -2.34 -42.85
CA GLY A 237 -9.74 -1.63 -41.80
C GLY A 237 -11.27 -1.66 -42.00
N ILE A 238 -11.97 -0.71 -41.40
CA ILE A 238 -13.43 -0.65 -41.52
C ILE A 238 -13.82 0.09 -42.82
N TYR A 239 -14.55 -0.61 -43.66
CA TYR A 239 -15.07 -0.10 -44.92
C TYR A 239 -16.53 -0.53 -45.09
N HIS A 240 -17.44 0.44 -45.18
CA HIS A 240 -18.88 0.21 -45.32
C HIS A 240 -19.45 -0.89 -44.37
N ASN A 241 -19.14 -0.77 -43.07
CA ASN A 241 -19.57 -1.71 -42.01
C ASN A 241 -18.96 -3.12 -42.11
N TYR A 242 -17.89 -3.29 -42.84
CA TYR A 242 -17.11 -4.51 -42.89
C TYR A 242 -15.66 -4.26 -42.41
N TYR A 243 -15.09 -5.22 -41.76
CA TYR A 243 -13.65 -5.26 -41.49
C TYR A 243 -12.96 -5.96 -42.65
N MET A 244 -12.22 -5.22 -43.40
CA MET A 244 -11.50 -5.67 -44.59
C MET A 244 -10.02 -5.90 -44.24
N VAL A 245 -9.48 -6.99 -44.80
CA VAL A 245 -8.04 -7.21 -44.85
C VAL A 245 -7.69 -7.34 -46.33
N ASP A 246 -6.84 -6.47 -46.82
CA ASP A 246 -6.47 -6.41 -48.25
C ASP A 246 -7.72 -6.42 -49.17
N GLY A 247 -8.72 -5.60 -48.80
CA GLY A 247 -9.96 -5.45 -49.57
C GLY A 247 -10.95 -6.60 -49.52
N ILE A 248 -10.75 -7.58 -48.67
CA ILE A 248 -11.64 -8.73 -48.46
C ILE A 248 -12.14 -8.73 -47.06
N VAL A 249 -13.43 -8.98 -46.85
CA VAL A 249 -13.99 -9.22 -45.48
C VAL A 249 -13.45 -10.52 -44.94
N ASP A 250 -12.74 -10.44 -43.83
CA ASP A 250 -12.32 -11.67 -43.14
C ASP A 250 -13.43 -12.16 -42.19
N GLN A 251 -14.20 -13.13 -42.60
CA GLN A 251 -15.30 -13.72 -41.83
C GLN A 251 -14.83 -14.47 -40.56
N SER A 252 -13.56 -14.76 -40.44
CA SER A 252 -13.04 -15.42 -39.22
C SER A 252 -12.91 -14.45 -38.03
N ILE A 253 -13.01 -13.15 -38.27
CA ILE A 253 -12.82 -12.12 -37.24
C ILE A 253 -14.13 -11.86 -36.52
N THR A 254 -14.12 -12.18 -35.21
CA THR A 254 -15.13 -11.75 -34.23
C THR A 254 -14.37 -11.12 -33.07
N ALA A 255 -14.30 -9.79 -33.03
CA ALA A 255 -13.41 -9.09 -32.13
C ALA A 255 -13.80 -7.60 -31.98
N ALA A 256 -13.17 -6.94 -30.97
CA ALA A 256 -13.09 -5.48 -30.91
C ALA A 256 -11.94 -5.01 -31.80
N ILE A 257 -12.27 -4.39 -32.90
CA ILE A 257 -11.27 -3.86 -33.85
C ILE A 257 -11.07 -2.36 -33.65
N LYS A 258 -9.83 -1.95 -33.37
CA LYS A 258 -9.48 -0.54 -33.33
C LYS A 258 -9.18 -0.02 -34.74
N TYR A 259 -9.91 0.99 -35.16
CA TYR A 259 -9.71 1.67 -36.46
C TYR A 259 -9.98 3.17 -36.34
N LYS A 260 -9.04 4.02 -36.75
CA LYS A 260 -9.12 5.49 -36.65
C LYS A 260 -9.51 5.98 -35.25
N ASP A 261 -8.87 5.40 -34.21
CA ASP A 261 -9.06 5.71 -32.76
C ASP A 261 -10.43 5.33 -32.18
N GLU A 262 -11.25 4.61 -32.92
CA GLU A 262 -12.50 4.02 -32.42
C GLU A 262 -12.45 2.50 -32.42
N TYR A 263 -13.24 1.89 -31.55
CA TYR A 263 -13.38 0.44 -31.48
C TYR A 263 -14.70 0.02 -32.09
N TYR A 264 -14.66 -0.99 -32.91
CA TYR A 264 -15.79 -1.56 -33.61
C TYR A 264 -16.07 -2.95 -33.11
N LYS A 265 -17.33 -3.27 -32.84
CA LYS A 265 -17.78 -4.64 -32.59
C LYS A 265 -17.93 -5.32 -33.94
N VAL A 266 -16.97 -6.15 -34.26
CA VAL A 266 -16.98 -6.94 -35.49
C VAL A 266 -17.40 -8.36 -35.14
N ASP A 267 -18.36 -8.88 -35.86
CA ASP A 267 -18.82 -10.30 -35.80
C ASP A 267 -18.80 -10.89 -37.18
N ALA A 268 -18.06 -11.98 -37.36
CA ALA A 268 -17.83 -12.63 -38.66
C ALA A 268 -17.46 -11.61 -39.76
N GLY A 269 -16.51 -10.69 -39.45
CA GLY A 269 -16.04 -9.65 -40.38
C GLY A 269 -16.99 -8.50 -40.57
N ARG A 270 -18.16 -8.47 -39.95
CA ARG A 270 -19.18 -7.41 -40.14
C ARG A 270 -19.34 -6.57 -38.84
N VAL A 271 -19.41 -5.25 -38.99
CA VAL A 271 -19.74 -4.38 -37.84
C VAL A 271 -21.24 -4.57 -37.51
N ASP A 272 -21.50 -4.88 -36.24
CA ASP A 272 -22.87 -5.00 -35.71
C ASP A 272 -23.48 -3.62 -35.47
N THR A 273 -23.90 -2.97 -36.49
CA THR A 273 -24.49 -1.62 -36.45
C THR A 273 -25.81 -1.55 -35.69
N SER A 274 -26.44 -2.66 -35.39
CA SER A 274 -27.67 -2.70 -34.60
C SER A 274 -27.42 -2.56 -33.11
N TYR A 275 -26.18 -2.77 -32.69
CA TYR A 275 -25.84 -2.81 -31.27
C TYR A 275 -25.55 -1.39 -30.73
N THR A 276 -26.26 -1.03 -29.67
CA THR A 276 -25.98 0.16 -28.85
C THR A 276 -25.99 -0.25 -27.40
N GLY A 277 -24.91 0.06 -26.66
CA GLY A 277 -24.79 -0.24 -25.24
C GLY A 277 -23.39 -0.72 -24.82
N PRO A 278 -23.21 -1.12 -23.55
CA PRO A 278 -21.95 -1.64 -23.05
C PRO A 278 -21.71 -3.05 -23.61
N TRP A 279 -20.51 -3.28 -24.12
CA TRP A 279 -20.06 -4.57 -24.64
C TRP A 279 -18.66 -4.91 -24.15
N THR A 280 -18.48 -6.07 -23.53
CA THR A 280 -17.20 -6.49 -22.96
C THR A 280 -16.49 -7.45 -23.91
N TYR A 281 -15.23 -7.12 -24.21
CA TYR A 281 -14.35 -7.97 -25.00
C TYR A 281 -12.94 -7.95 -24.39
N ASN A 282 -12.39 -9.14 -24.15
CA ASN A 282 -11.06 -9.32 -23.50
C ASN A 282 -10.86 -8.43 -22.25
N GLY A 283 -11.85 -8.45 -21.35
CA GLY A 283 -11.78 -7.72 -20.07
C GLY A 283 -12.03 -6.20 -20.18
N THR A 284 -12.13 -5.62 -21.38
CA THR A 284 -12.44 -4.21 -21.58
C THR A 284 -13.91 -4.06 -21.97
N THR A 285 -14.61 -3.16 -21.26
CA THR A 285 -16.00 -2.84 -21.60
C THR A 285 -16.04 -1.56 -22.45
N TYR A 286 -16.49 -1.69 -23.67
CA TYR A 286 -16.71 -0.59 -24.62
C TYR A 286 -18.15 -0.13 -24.53
N TYR A 287 -18.42 1.15 -24.67
CA TYR A 287 -19.77 1.64 -24.87
C TYR A 287 -19.95 1.97 -26.35
N LEU A 288 -20.76 1.18 -27.01
CA LEU A 288 -20.96 1.25 -28.45
C LEU A 288 -22.25 2.02 -28.78
N ILE A 289 -22.20 2.76 -29.86
CA ILE A 289 -23.36 3.35 -30.52
C ILE A 289 -23.31 2.89 -31.98
N ASN A 290 -24.36 2.19 -32.44
CA ASN A 290 -24.39 1.62 -33.78
C ASN A 290 -23.13 0.79 -34.12
N GLY A 291 -22.69 -0.03 -33.13
CA GLY A 291 -21.60 -0.98 -33.28
C GLY A 291 -20.18 -0.45 -33.09
N HIS A 292 -19.98 0.84 -32.83
CA HIS A 292 -18.64 1.40 -32.60
C HIS A 292 -18.62 2.40 -31.42
N THR A 293 -17.43 2.64 -30.87
CA THR A 293 -17.22 3.65 -29.85
C THR A 293 -17.19 5.04 -30.45
N ASN A 294 -17.52 6.05 -29.66
CA ASN A 294 -17.25 7.43 -29.99
C ASN A 294 -16.06 7.95 -29.18
N LYS A 295 -14.93 8.20 -29.81
CA LYS A 295 -13.70 8.68 -29.18
C LYS A 295 -13.84 9.98 -28.40
N ASN A 296 -14.85 10.79 -28.73
CA ASN A 296 -15.13 12.05 -28.05
C ASN A 296 -16.14 11.89 -26.91
N MET A 297 -16.66 10.67 -26.69
CA MET A 297 -17.64 10.41 -25.63
C MET A 297 -16.95 10.40 -24.28
N LYS A 298 -17.36 11.32 -23.40
CA LYS A 298 -16.92 11.39 -22.01
C LYS A 298 -18.10 11.75 -21.11
N GLY A 299 -18.27 10.98 -20.03
CA GLY A 299 -19.28 11.24 -19.03
C GLY A 299 -20.22 10.06 -18.78
N PRO A 300 -21.25 10.26 -17.95
CA PRO A 300 -22.22 9.24 -17.65
C PRO A 300 -23.20 9.04 -18.82
N VAL A 301 -23.42 7.78 -19.16
CA VAL A 301 -24.37 7.36 -20.19
C VAL A 301 -25.36 6.36 -19.62
N LYS A 302 -26.63 6.49 -19.99
CA LYS A 302 -27.68 5.57 -19.55
C LYS A 302 -27.91 4.47 -20.56
N TYR A 303 -27.90 3.23 -20.12
CA TYR A 303 -28.33 2.08 -20.91
C TYR A 303 -29.24 1.20 -20.07
N LYS A 304 -30.49 1.04 -20.52
CA LYS A 304 -31.59 0.43 -19.76
C LYS A 304 -31.72 1.15 -18.38
N ASP A 305 -31.65 0.44 -17.26
CA ASP A 305 -31.79 1.03 -15.92
C ASP A 305 -30.45 1.38 -15.26
N CYS A 306 -29.33 1.14 -15.94
CA CYS A 306 -27.98 1.39 -15.43
C CYS A 306 -27.35 2.64 -16.06
N TRP A 307 -26.59 3.38 -15.24
CA TRP A 307 -25.71 4.44 -15.70
C TRP A 307 -24.27 3.93 -15.73
N TYR A 308 -23.56 4.21 -16.81
CA TYR A 308 -22.16 3.87 -17.00
C TYR A 308 -21.35 5.16 -17.15
N TYR A 309 -20.13 5.17 -16.64
CA TYR A 309 -19.21 6.26 -16.90
C TYR A 309 -18.23 5.87 -18.00
N VAL A 310 -18.21 6.69 -19.06
CA VAL A 310 -17.47 6.40 -20.29
C VAL A 310 -16.44 7.51 -20.53
N GLU A 311 -15.24 7.13 -20.92
CA GLU A 311 -14.21 8.02 -21.47
C GLU A 311 -13.66 7.41 -22.76
N ASN A 312 -13.64 8.24 -23.83
CA ASN A 312 -13.18 7.84 -25.16
C ASN A 312 -13.86 6.55 -25.67
N GLY A 313 -15.15 6.40 -25.35
CA GLY A 313 -15.93 5.23 -25.74
C GLY A 313 -15.66 3.96 -24.94
N ILE A 314 -14.85 4.03 -23.87
CA ILE A 314 -14.56 2.90 -22.97
C ILE A 314 -15.25 3.15 -21.64
N VAL A 315 -15.94 2.17 -21.10
CA VAL A 315 -16.48 2.20 -19.74
C VAL A 315 -15.31 2.15 -18.78
N ILE A 316 -15.17 3.19 -17.94
CA ILE A 316 -14.09 3.26 -16.96
C ILE A 316 -14.42 2.33 -15.81
N ASN A 317 -13.81 1.18 -15.81
CA ASN A 317 -13.97 0.15 -14.76
C ASN A 317 -13.15 0.51 -13.49
N LYS A 318 -13.44 1.70 -12.93
CA LYS A 318 -12.83 2.24 -11.73
C LYS A 318 -13.90 2.81 -10.82
N ASN A 319 -13.53 2.94 -9.55
CA ASN A 319 -14.34 3.64 -8.56
C ASN A 319 -14.02 5.13 -8.65
N ILE A 320 -14.99 5.94 -9.00
CA ILE A 320 -14.82 7.39 -9.16
C ILE A 320 -16.07 8.15 -8.67
N VAL A 321 -15.87 9.40 -8.32
CA VAL A 321 -16.95 10.34 -8.03
C VAL A 321 -17.06 11.33 -9.17
N VAL A 322 -18.24 11.44 -9.77
CA VAL A 322 -18.46 12.29 -10.94
C VAL A 322 -19.56 13.32 -10.70
N TYR A 323 -19.36 14.54 -11.21
CA TYR A 323 -20.38 15.58 -11.19
C TYR A 323 -21.24 15.48 -12.43
N PHE A 324 -22.56 15.38 -12.25
CA PHE A 324 -23.50 15.26 -13.35
C PHE A 324 -24.89 15.77 -12.94
N ASN A 325 -25.54 16.55 -13.80
CA ASN A 325 -26.89 17.10 -13.57
C ASN A 325 -27.10 17.78 -12.18
N GLY A 326 -26.09 18.55 -11.72
CA GLY A 326 -26.19 19.29 -10.48
C GLY A 326 -25.80 18.55 -9.21
N ASP A 327 -25.54 17.25 -9.30
CA ASP A 327 -25.15 16.39 -8.17
C ASP A 327 -23.84 15.64 -8.43
N TRP A 328 -23.22 15.17 -7.34
CA TRP A 328 -22.07 14.27 -7.38
C TRP A 328 -22.52 12.83 -7.16
N TYR A 329 -22.13 11.93 -8.05
CA TYR A 329 -22.50 10.51 -8.02
C TYR A 329 -21.28 9.61 -7.88
N TYR A 330 -21.47 8.48 -7.20
CA TYR A 330 -20.46 7.44 -7.08
C TYR A 330 -20.64 6.38 -8.17
N ILE A 331 -19.60 6.19 -8.92
CA ILE A 331 -19.49 5.15 -9.94
C ILE A 331 -18.62 4.02 -9.35
N HIS A 332 -19.18 2.84 -9.21
CA HIS A 332 -18.50 1.65 -8.74
C HIS A 332 -18.32 0.67 -9.90
N ASN A 333 -17.06 0.28 -10.19
CA ASN A 333 -16.75 -0.62 -11.31
C ASN A 333 -17.43 -0.18 -12.62
N GLY A 334 -17.35 1.12 -12.93
CA GLY A 334 -17.88 1.69 -14.16
C GLY A 334 -19.39 1.90 -14.20
N LYS A 335 -20.13 1.61 -13.14
CA LYS A 335 -21.58 1.78 -13.05
C LYS A 335 -21.97 2.67 -11.87
N LEU A 336 -23.04 3.43 -12.03
CA LEU A 336 -23.65 4.11 -10.90
C LEU A 336 -24.25 3.08 -9.95
N ASP A 337 -23.71 3.04 -8.75
CA ASP A 337 -24.22 2.18 -7.67
C ASP A 337 -25.17 3.00 -6.79
N LYS A 338 -26.48 2.87 -7.04
CA LYS A 338 -27.53 3.61 -6.31
C LYS A 338 -27.77 3.10 -4.91
N ASP A 339 -27.28 1.90 -4.60
CA ASP A 339 -27.48 1.27 -3.29
C ASP A 339 -26.28 1.49 -2.37
N TYR A 340 -25.18 2.00 -2.92
CA TYR A 340 -23.97 2.23 -2.16
C TYR A 340 -24.14 3.36 -1.14
N THR A 341 -23.86 3.04 0.12
CA THR A 341 -23.73 4.00 1.21
C THR A 341 -22.44 3.72 1.96
N GLY A 342 -21.55 4.71 2.03
CA GLY A 342 -20.24 4.55 2.63
C GLY A 342 -19.25 5.61 2.20
N LEU A 343 -17.96 5.39 2.45
CA LEU A 343 -16.89 6.28 2.03
C LEU A 343 -16.33 5.84 0.65
N ALA A 344 -16.04 6.82 -0.20
CA ALA A 344 -15.44 6.59 -1.50
C ALA A 344 -14.32 7.58 -1.79
N ASP A 345 -13.14 7.06 -2.13
CA ASP A 345 -11.96 7.88 -2.45
C ASP A 345 -11.96 8.32 -3.91
N TYR A 346 -11.74 9.62 -4.13
CA TYR A 346 -11.59 10.18 -5.47
C TYR A 346 -10.74 11.44 -5.45
N ASN A 347 -9.73 11.53 -6.33
CA ASN A 347 -8.80 12.67 -6.44
C ASN A 347 -8.22 13.15 -5.11
N GLY A 348 -7.76 12.22 -4.28
CA GLY A 348 -7.13 12.52 -3.00
C GLY A 348 -8.09 13.00 -1.91
N LYS A 349 -9.41 12.90 -2.12
CA LYS A 349 -10.44 13.19 -1.13
C LYS A 349 -11.32 11.97 -0.93
N THR A 350 -11.81 11.81 0.30
CA THR A 350 -12.76 10.75 0.67
C THR A 350 -14.14 11.36 0.85
N TYR A 351 -15.08 10.93 0.04
CA TYR A 351 -16.46 11.43 0.01
C TYR A 351 -17.41 10.49 0.74
N TYR A 352 -18.36 11.04 1.45
CA TYR A 352 -19.47 10.28 2.02
C TYR A 352 -20.61 10.15 1.01
N ILE A 353 -20.85 8.94 0.61
CA ILE A 353 -21.86 8.57 -0.36
C ILE A 353 -23.09 8.02 0.38
N VAL A 354 -24.27 8.44 -0.01
CA VAL A 354 -25.55 7.91 0.46
C VAL A 354 -26.42 7.63 -0.75
N ASN A 355 -26.85 6.38 -0.91
CA ASN A 355 -27.65 5.94 -2.06
C ASN A 355 -27.04 6.37 -3.41
N GLY A 356 -25.75 6.15 -3.55
CA GLY A 356 -24.98 6.45 -4.78
C GLY A 356 -24.69 7.92 -5.02
N LYS A 357 -25.04 8.83 -4.13
CA LYS A 357 -24.75 10.28 -4.23
C LYS A 357 -23.88 10.79 -3.11
N VAL A 358 -23.02 11.75 -3.37
CA VAL A 358 -22.31 12.48 -2.33
C VAL A 358 -23.30 13.22 -1.45
N ASN A 359 -23.29 12.96 -0.17
CA ASN A 359 -24.10 13.70 0.80
C ASN A 359 -23.36 14.98 1.25
N SER A 360 -23.38 16.00 0.42
CA SER A 360 -22.70 17.27 0.68
C SER A 360 -23.29 18.09 1.84
N SER A 361 -24.47 17.73 2.35
CA SER A 361 -25.06 18.39 3.52
C SER A 361 -24.56 17.83 4.85
N CYS A 362 -23.85 16.70 4.82
CA CYS A 362 -23.35 16.05 6.02
C CYS A 362 -22.11 16.78 6.57
N ASN A 363 -22.22 17.25 7.81
CA ASN A 363 -21.16 17.95 8.52
C ASN A 363 -21.04 17.41 9.95
N GLY A 364 -19.80 17.35 10.48
CA GLY A 364 -19.52 16.89 11.83
C GLY A 364 -19.26 15.40 11.91
N LEU A 365 -19.32 14.84 13.14
CA LEU A 365 -19.10 13.41 13.36
C LEU A 365 -20.27 12.59 12.82
N THR A 366 -19.95 11.62 12.00
CA THR A 366 -20.90 10.70 11.39
C THR A 366 -20.35 9.28 11.48
N TYR A 367 -21.21 8.33 11.88
CA TYR A 367 -20.82 6.91 11.95
C TYR A 367 -21.00 6.25 10.59
N ILE A 368 -19.92 5.75 10.01
CA ILE A 368 -19.91 5.18 8.66
C ILE A 368 -19.09 3.89 8.67
N ASN A 369 -19.71 2.78 8.26
CA ASN A 369 -19.04 1.48 8.12
C ASN A 369 -18.22 1.03 9.34
N GLY A 370 -18.73 1.29 10.56
CA GLY A 370 -18.04 0.89 11.80
C GLY A 370 -17.10 1.92 12.39
N GLU A 371 -16.90 3.08 11.75
CA GLU A 371 -16.00 4.13 12.20
C GLU A 371 -16.69 5.49 12.33
N TRP A 372 -16.24 6.30 13.27
CA TRP A 372 -16.67 7.69 13.41
C TRP A 372 -15.76 8.59 12.59
N CYS A 373 -16.34 9.26 11.61
CA CYS A 373 -15.68 10.13 10.66
C CYS A 373 -16.11 11.58 10.83
N TYR A 374 -15.18 12.51 10.78
CA TYR A 374 -15.47 13.94 10.80
C TYR A 374 -15.57 14.45 9.36
N LEU A 375 -16.76 14.90 8.99
CA LEU A 375 -17.09 15.34 7.65
C LEU A 375 -17.26 16.86 7.59
N VAL A 376 -16.83 17.44 6.48
CA VAL A 376 -17.13 18.82 6.10
C VAL A 376 -17.69 18.81 4.68
N ASN A 377 -18.96 19.21 4.55
CA ASN A 377 -19.68 19.18 3.28
C ASN A 377 -19.62 17.82 2.58
N GLY A 378 -19.77 16.74 3.36
CA GLY A 378 -19.75 15.37 2.86
C GLY A 378 -18.38 14.84 2.48
N VAL A 379 -17.29 15.55 2.81
CA VAL A 379 -15.91 15.12 2.59
C VAL A 379 -15.25 14.85 3.94
N LEU A 380 -14.54 13.73 4.06
CA LEU A 380 -13.72 13.43 5.23
C LEU A 380 -12.60 14.47 5.35
N ASP A 381 -12.61 15.21 6.44
CA ASP A 381 -11.57 16.19 6.72
C ASP A 381 -10.39 15.53 7.44
N THR A 382 -9.47 14.96 6.68
CA THR A 382 -8.26 14.32 7.22
C THR A 382 -7.27 15.31 7.84
N SER A 383 -7.47 16.62 7.67
CA SER A 383 -6.64 17.64 8.31
C SER A 383 -7.09 17.95 9.74
N TYR A 384 -8.31 17.56 10.12
CA TYR A 384 -8.83 17.82 11.45
C TYR A 384 -8.18 16.89 12.49
N ASN A 385 -7.48 17.50 13.42
CA ASN A 385 -6.77 16.83 14.51
C ASN A 385 -7.04 17.59 15.81
N ASN A 386 -8.22 17.41 16.42
CA ASN A 386 -8.58 18.10 17.66
C ASN A 386 -9.83 17.50 18.32
N LEU A 387 -10.28 18.15 19.37
CA LEU A 387 -11.49 17.79 20.10
C LEU A 387 -12.75 18.27 19.38
N ILE A 388 -13.78 17.45 19.41
CA ILE A 388 -15.12 17.79 18.91
C ILE A 388 -16.20 17.33 19.89
N LEU A 389 -17.20 18.17 20.10
CA LEU A 389 -18.38 17.83 20.91
C LEU A 389 -19.43 17.15 20.04
N TYR A 390 -19.86 15.96 20.47
CA TYR A 390 -20.97 15.25 19.82
C TYR A 390 -21.85 14.59 20.88
N ASN A 391 -23.14 14.86 20.85
CA ASN A 391 -24.14 14.33 21.80
C ASN A 391 -23.71 14.45 23.27
N GLY A 392 -23.15 15.60 23.67
CA GLY A 392 -22.74 15.88 25.05
C GLY A 392 -21.38 15.29 25.47
N THR A 393 -20.73 14.51 24.60
CA THR A 393 -19.40 13.91 24.84
C THR A 393 -18.36 14.56 23.95
N TRP A 394 -17.16 14.81 24.49
CA TRP A 394 -16.03 15.30 23.73
C TRP A 394 -15.16 14.15 23.26
N TYR A 395 -14.88 14.12 21.96
CA TYR A 395 -14.07 13.12 21.31
C TYR A 395 -12.83 13.73 20.71
N TYR A 396 -11.73 13.00 20.73
CA TYR A 396 -10.51 13.37 20.02
C TYR A 396 -10.51 12.76 18.62
N VAL A 397 -10.49 13.62 17.64
CA VAL A 397 -10.40 13.25 16.23
C VAL A 397 -8.96 13.43 15.77
N GLN A 398 -8.44 12.46 15.06
CA GLN A 398 -7.13 12.50 14.42
C GLN A 398 -7.26 12.01 12.98
N ASN A 399 -6.72 12.80 12.03
CA ASN A 399 -6.84 12.50 10.60
C ASN A 399 -8.31 12.27 10.17
N GLY A 400 -9.22 13.08 10.73
CA GLY A 400 -10.64 13.03 10.42
C GLY A 400 -11.43 11.87 11.02
N LYS A 401 -10.84 11.05 11.89
CA LYS A 401 -11.52 9.93 12.56
C LYS A 401 -11.31 9.98 14.06
N ILE A 402 -12.28 9.47 14.86
CA ILE A 402 -12.05 9.33 16.30
C ILE A 402 -10.90 8.35 16.52
N ASN A 403 -9.88 8.81 17.24
CA ASN A 403 -8.77 7.94 17.65
C ASN A 403 -9.05 7.36 19.04
N TRP A 404 -9.66 6.18 19.08
CA TRP A 404 -9.97 5.46 20.32
C TRP A 404 -8.77 5.00 21.11
N ASN A 405 -7.58 4.96 20.51
CA ASN A 405 -6.35 4.58 21.20
C ASN A 405 -5.60 5.77 21.81
N TYR A 406 -6.10 6.98 21.58
CA TYR A 406 -5.43 8.17 22.06
C TYR A 406 -5.70 8.38 23.55
N THR A 407 -4.63 8.43 24.32
CA THR A 407 -4.67 8.74 25.77
C THR A 407 -3.55 9.73 26.07
N ASN A 408 -3.87 11.01 26.16
CA ASN A 408 -2.93 12.08 26.48
C ASN A 408 -3.64 13.44 26.60
N LEU A 409 -2.85 14.50 26.83
CA LEU A 409 -3.31 15.86 26.86
C LEU A 409 -3.52 16.45 25.46
N VAL A 410 -4.62 17.14 25.25
CA VAL A 410 -4.97 17.88 24.03
C VAL A 410 -5.33 19.31 24.36
N GLN A 411 -4.73 20.26 23.64
CA GLN A 411 -5.10 21.67 23.78
C GLN A 411 -6.28 22.02 22.88
N TYR A 412 -7.32 22.64 23.47
CA TYR A 412 -8.46 23.13 22.74
C TYR A 412 -8.87 24.50 23.26
N TYR A 413 -8.89 25.50 22.41
CA TYR A 413 -9.14 26.90 22.75
C TYR A 413 -8.37 27.39 24.01
N GLY A 414 -7.06 27.09 24.06
CA GLY A 414 -6.17 27.54 25.14
C GLY A 414 -6.24 26.70 26.43
N THR A 415 -7.17 25.78 26.56
CA THR A 415 -7.31 24.87 27.69
C THR A 415 -6.80 23.48 27.34
N TRP A 416 -6.06 22.85 28.25
CA TRP A 416 -5.59 21.48 28.10
C TRP A 416 -6.55 20.50 28.76
N TYR A 417 -6.98 19.51 27.99
CA TYR A 417 -7.90 18.45 28.40
C TYR A 417 -7.22 17.10 28.37
N TYR A 418 -7.51 16.25 29.33
CA TYR A 418 -7.05 14.88 29.34
C TYR A 418 -8.03 13.98 28.59
N VAL A 419 -7.54 13.46 27.51
CA VAL A 419 -8.24 12.45 26.70
C VAL A 419 -7.79 11.07 27.14
N GLU A 420 -8.72 10.16 27.31
CA GLU A 420 -8.49 8.74 27.61
C GLU A 420 -9.37 7.90 26.70
N ASN A 421 -8.74 7.00 25.93
CA ASN A 421 -9.44 6.17 24.94
C ASN A 421 -10.32 7.03 24.01
N GLY A 422 -9.75 8.10 23.46
CA GLY A 422 -10.41 8.97 22.49
C GLY A 422 -11.48 9.92 23.00
N GLN A 423 -11.73 9.97 24.31
CA GLN A 423 -12.74 10.83 24.93
C GLN A 423 -12.14 11.65 26.07
N ILE A 424 -12.67 12.86 26.33
CA ILE A 424 -12.29 13.56 27.56
C ILE A 424 -12.82 12.80 28.77
N ASN A 425 -11.91 12.41 29.67
CA ASN A 425 -12.28 11.83 30.94
C ASN A 425 -12.36 12.91 32.03
N TRP A 426 -13.57 13.40 32.27
CA TRP A 426 -13.84 14.46 33.26
C TRP A 426 -13.59 14.04 34.72
N ASN A 427 -13.50 12.74 34.99
CA ASN A 427 -13.23 12.23 36.34
C ASN A 427 -11.74 11.97 36.59
N LYS A 428 -10.90 12.23 35.62
CA LYS A 428 -9.48 11.91 35.72
C LYS A 428 -8.73 12.93 36.58
N THR A 429 -8.04 12.42 37.59
CA THR A 429 -7.03 13.14 38.36
C THR A 429 -5.74 12.34 38.30
N THR A 430 -4.68 12.92 37.73
CA THR A 430 -3.43 12.24 37.45
C THR A 430 -2.30 13.22 37.11
N LEU A 431 -1.10 12.67 36.92
CA LEU A 431 -0.05 13.39 36.18
C LEU A 431 -0.05 12.92 34.73
N SER A 432 0.11 13.85 33.81
CA SER A 432 0.26 13.57 32.38
C SER A 432 1.27 14.50 31.74
N GLN A 433 1.86 14.09 30.62
CA GLN A 433 2.76 14.95 29.85
C GLN A 433 2.21 15.16 28.44
N VAL A 434 2.58 16.27 27.81
CA VAL A 434 2.31 16.49 26.40
C VAL A 434 3.39 15.76 25.60
N ASP A 435 2.98 15.03 24.56
CA ASP A 435 3.91 14.29 23.72
C ASP A 435 5.12 15.13 23.27
N GLY A 436 6.31 14.59 23.50
CA GLY A 436 7.57 15.17 23.05
C GLY A 436 8.18 16.26 23.94
N HIS A 437 7.57 16.65 25.05
CA HIS A 437 8.06 17.78 25.88
C HIS A 437 8.65 17.40 27.24
N GLY A 438 8.53 16.15 27.70
CA GLY A 438 9.12 15.68 28.97
C GLY A 438 8.59 16.35 30.25
N THR A 439 7.73 17.36 30.16
CA THR A 439 7.15 18.08 31.29
C THR A 439 5.85 17.42 31.73
N TRP A 440 5.74 17.15 33.05
CA TRP A 440 4.54 16.55 33.63
C TRP A 440 3.62 17.61 34.18
N TYR A 441 2.34 17.49 33.88
CA TYR A 441 1.30 18.42 34.32
C TYR A 441 0.30 17.71 35.24
N TYR A 442 -0.21 18.43 36.20
CA TYR A 442 -1.25 17.96 37.11
C TYR A 442 -2.62 18.14 36.46
N VAL A 443 -3.26 17.03 36.21
CA VAL A 443 -4.62 16.95 35.70
C VAL A 443 -5.59 16.74 36.86
N GLU A 444 -6.63 17.54 36.90
CA GLU A 444 -7.72 17.40 37.85
C GLU A 444 -9.06 17.59 37.12
N ASN A 445 -10.02 16.69 37.34
CA ASN A 445 -11.29 16.73 36.64
C ASN A 445 -11.13 16.87 35.12
N GLY A 446 -10.22 16.10 34.54
CA GLY A 446 -9.98 16.03 33.11
C GLY A 446 -9.31 17.25 32.47
N LYS A 447 -8.78 18.17 33.25
CA LYS A 447 -8.08 19.40 32.77
C LYS A 447 -6.79 19.62 33.53
N ILE A 448 -5.82 20.31 32.91
CA ILE A 448 -4.68 20.80 33.68
C ILE A 448 -5.18 21.84 34.68
N ASN A 449 -4.92 21.60 35.96
CA ASN A 449 -5.17 22.58 37.01
C ASN A 449 -3.89 23.43 37.27
N TRP A 450 -3.81 24.57 36.60
CA TRP A 450 -2.68 25.52 36.76
C TRP A 450 -2.57 26.13 38.13
N ASN A 451 -3.62 26.06 38.97
CA ASN A 451 -3.62 26.64 40.32
C ASN A 451 -3.16 25.61 41.37
N TYR A 452 -2.96 24.38 41.01
CA TYR A 452 -2.57 23.36 41.98
C TYR A 452 -1.13 23.55 42.45
N GLN A 453 -0.98 23.53 43.78
CA GLN A 453 0.31 23.59 44.45
C GLN A 453 0.33 22.54 45.57
N GLY A 454 1.30 21.66 45.58
CA GLY A 454 1.40 20.64 46.63
C GLY A 454 1.99 19.32 46.11
N LEU A 455 1.80 18.28 46.89
CA LEU A 455 2.24 16.94 46.55
C LEU A 455 1.10 16.13 45.93
N THR A 456 1.40 15.37 44.92
CA THR A 456 0.47 14.42 44.31
C THR A 456 1.12 13.05 44.18
N TYR A 457 0.30 11.98 44.37
CA TYR A 457 0.76 10.60 44.28
C TYR A 457 0.47 10.04 42.90
N PHE A 458 1.51 9.52 42.25
CA PHE A 458 1.38 8.94 40.90
C PHE A 458 2.45 7.85 40.70
N ASN A 459 2.09 6.70 40.15
CA ASN A 459 2.99 5.59 39.87
C ASN A 459 3.90 5.23 41.06
N ASN A 460 3.29 5.09 42.27
CA ASN A 460 3.97 4.73 43.52
C ASN A 460 4.99 5.75 44.03
N GLU A 461 4.98 6.98 43.54
CA GLU A 461 5.85 8.06 43.98
C GLU A 461 5.06 9.34 44.25
N TRP A 462 5.59 10.21 45.09
CA TRP A 462 5.05 11.51 45.39
C TRP A 462 5.82 12.59 44.65
N TYR A 463 5.08 13.39 43.89
CA TYR A 463 5.63 14.47 43.05
C TYR A 463 5.22 15.85 43.58
N TYR A 464 6.14 16.78 43.57
CA TYR A 464 5.86 18.19 43.91
C TYR A 464 5.42 18.97 42.70
N ILE A 465 4.24 19.52 42.80
CA ILE A 465 3.60 20.32 41.74
C ILE A 465 3.53 21.76 42.18
N HIS A 466 3.89 22.67 41.31
CA HIS A 466 3.70 24.12 41.51
C HIS A 466 3.14 24.73 40.24
N ASN A 467 2.04 25.51 40.37
CA ASN A 467 1.32 26.07 39.24
C ASN A 467 0.97 24.98 38.19
N GLY A 468 0.48 23.84 38.67
CA GLY A 468 0.06 22.72 37.80
C GLY A 468 1.20 21.94 37.11
N VAL A 469 2.47 22.27 37.37
CA VAL A 469 3.65 21.69 36.72
C VAL A 469 4.53 20.99 37.73
N HIS A 470 4.98 19.77 37.38
CA HIS A 470 5.99 19.05 38.19
C HIS A 470 7.33 19.80 38.20
N GLN A 471 7.81 20.10 39.39
CA GLN A 471 9.01 20.88 39.60
C GLN A 471 10.26 20.01 39.73
N THR A 472 10.78 19.53 38.62
CA THR A 472 11.92 18.57 38.59
C THR A 472 13.22 19.09 39.20
N SER A 473 13.40 20.41 39.30
CA SER A 473 14.59 21.04 39.91
C SER A 473 14.41 21.41 41.37
N TYR A 474 13.21 21.26 41.92
CA TYR A 474 12.95 21.65 43.30
C TYR A 474 13.53 20.65 44.28
N SER A 475 14.34 21.13 45.21
CA SER A 475 14.92 20.31 46.27
C SER A 475 14.86 21.09 47.56
N ASN A 476 13.80 20.93 48.37
CA ASN A 476 13.61 21.53 49.69
C ASN A 476 12.34 21.00 50.38
N LEU A 477 11.94 21.61 51.46
CA LEU A 477 10.76 21.22 52.24
C LEU A 477 9.45 21.70 51.58
N VAL A 478 8.45 20.84 51.64
CA VAL A 478 7.08 21.12 51.18
C VAL A 478 6.09 20.73 52.29
N LEU A 479 5.21 21.65 52.65
CA LEU A 479 4.09 21.38 53.57
C LEU A 479 2.93 20.75 52.78
N TYR A 480 2.48 19.57 53.19
CA TYR A 480 1.32 18.92 52.61
C TYR A 480 0.50 18.20 53.70
N ASN A 481 -0.79 18.48 53.76
CA ASN A 481 -1.71 17.90 54.75
C ASN A 481 -1.15 17.97 56.20
N GLY A 482 -0.56 19.10 56.60
CA GLY A 482 -0.05 19.33 57.94
C GLY A 482 1.32 18.71 58.24
N THR A 483 1.91 17.98 57.31
CA THR A 483 3.24 17.35 57.44
C THR A 483 4.24 17.99 56.48
N TRP A 484 5.46 18.21 56.93
CA TRP A 484 6.55 18.72 56.12
C TRP A 484 7.35 17.54 55.54
N TYR A 485 7.50 17.53 54.22
CA TYR A 485 8.25 16.52 53.48
C TYR A 485 9.47 17.13 52.81
N TYR A 486 10.55 16.40 52.75
CA TYR A 486 11.70 16.76 51.95
C TYR A 486 11.55 16.24 50.53
N VAL A 487 11.54 17.15 49.60
CA VAL A 487 11.51 16.91 48.18
C VAL A 487 12.91 17.05 47.61
N LYS A 488 13.35 16.14 46.77
CA LYS A 488 14.60 16.18 46.03
C LYS A 488 14.30 15.94 44.54
N ASN A 489 14.74 16.85 43.69
CA ASN A 489 14.46 16.77 42.26
C ASN A 489 12.96 16.55 41.96
N GLY A 490 12.11 17.28 42.68
CA GLY A 490 10.66 17.25 42.47
C GLY A 490 9.91 16.03 43.03
N LYS A 491 10.57 15.12 43.73
CA LYS A 491 9.97 13.97 44.38
C LYS A 491 10.28 13.88 45.85
N ILE A 492 9.40 13.27 46.69
CA ILE A 492 9.74 13.02 48.07
C ILE A 492 10.91 12.03 48.10
N ASP A 493 11.99 12.42 48.80
CA ASP A 493 13.12 11.54 49.10
C ASP A 493 12.94 10.89 50.49
N TRP A 494 12.30 9.71 50.49
CA TRP A 494 12.03 8.94 51.70
C TRP A 494 13.30 8.41 52.40
N HIS A 495 14.46 8.44 51.76
CA HIS A 495 15.73 8.02 52.33
C HIS A 495 16.52 9.16 52.95
N TYR A 496 16.02 10.39 52.78
CA TYR A 496 16.72 11.55 53.28
C TYR A 496 16.57 11.65 54.79
N THR A 497 17.69 11.60 55.50
CA THR A 497 17.75 11.80 56.93
C THR A 497 18.91 12.77 57.22
N ASN A 498 18.64 14.04 57.37
CA ASN A 498 19.64 15.06 57.64
C ASN A 498 18.99 16.44 57.86
N LEU A 499 19.84 17.46 58.02
CA LEU A 499 19.44 18.85 58.19
C LEU A 499 19.14 19.51 56.84
N VAL A 500 18.06 20.30 56.79
CA VAL A 500 17.65 21.11 55.63
C VAL A 500 17.36 22.51 56.10
N GLN A 501 17.88 23.52 55.37
CA GLN A 501 17.55 24.91 55.59
C GLN A 501 16.30 25.31 54.79
N TYR A 502 15.31 25.86 55.50
CA TYR A 502 14.10 26.38 54.86
C TYR A 502 13.69 27.69 55.50
N CYS A 503 13.52 28.74 54.70
CA CYS A 503 13.20 30.10 55.19
C CYS A 503 14.08 30.57 56.34
N GLY A 504 15.41 30.32 56.28
CA GLY A 504 16.38 30.77 57.28
C GLY A 504 16.50 29.85 58.50
N THR A 505 15.65 28.89 58.72
CA THR A 505 15.65 27.93 59.83
C THR A 505 16.14 26.57 59.38
N TRP A 506 16.94 25.91 60.21
CA TRP A 506 17.39 24.53 59.99
C TRP A 506 16.46 23.56 60.64
N TYR A 507 15.98 22.59 59.84
CA TYR A 507 15.08 21.51 60.25
C TYR A 507 15.76 20.15 60.09
N PHE A 508 15.56 19.26 61.06
CA PHE A 508 15.99 17.89 60.94
C PHE A 508 14.88 17.06 60.27
N VAL A 509 15.22 16.51 59.17
CA VAL A 509 14.38 15.57 58.39
C VAL A 509 14.82 14.13 58.72
N GLU A 510 13.88 13.26 58.99
CA GLU A 510 14.10 11.83 59.21
C GLU A 510 13.20 11.05 58.29
N ASN A 511 13.79 10.15 57.43
CA ASN A 511 13.05 9.39 56.43
C ASN A 511 12.11 10.27 55.62
N GLY A 512 12.60 11.35 55.07
CA GLY A 512 11.86 12.24 54.19
C GLY A 512 10.84 13.17 54.86
N GLN A 513 10.68 13.19 56.18
CA GLN A 513 9.69 13.99 56.92
C GLN A 513 10.30 14.69 58.09
N ILE A 514 9.75 15.84 58.50
CA ILE A 514 10.07 16.47 59.78
C ILE A 514 9.34 15.72 60.90
N ASN A 515 10.08 15.10 61.82
CA ASN A 515 9.56 14.49 63.05
C ASN A 515 9.71 15.51 64.21
N TRP A 516 8.70 16.31 64.49
CA TRP A 516 8.73 17.43 65.43
C TRP A 516 9.15 17.06 66.89
N GLY A 517 9.13 15.81 67.25
CA GLY A 517 9.57 15.38 68.57
C GLY A 517 11.03 14.94 68.63
N LYS A 518 11.77 15.09 67.54
CA LYS A 518 13.14 14.52 67.47
C LYS A 518 14.15 15.43 68.18
N ASN A 519 14.90 14.79 69.08
CA ASN A 519 16.06 15.35 69.73
C ASN A 519 17.29 14.48 69.43
N THR A 520 18.32 15.04 68.83
CA THR A 520 19.48 14.26 68.35
C THR A 520 20.68 15.17 68.04
N LEU A 521 21.78 14.58 67.64
CA LEU A 521 22.87 15.30 66.97
C LEU A 521 22.83 15.00 65.47
N SER A 522 23.09 16.01 64.70
CA SER A 522 23.21 15.85 63.23
C SER A 522 24.26 16.83 62.68
N GLN A 523 24.79 16.52 61.51
CA GLN A 523 25.68 17.44 60.78
C GLN A 523 25.07 17.78 59.43
N VAL A 524 25.37 18.95 58.85
CA VAL A 524 25.07 19.30 57.50
C VAL A 524 26.12 18.64 56.60
N ASP A 525 25.69 17.95 55.57
CA ASP A 525 26.59 17.26 54.63
C ASP A 525 27.76 18.17 54.17
N GLY A 526 28.97 17.68 54.34
CA GLY A 526 30.20 18.34 53.87
C GLY A 526 30.80 19.41 54.80
N HIS A 527 30.20 19.72 55.95
CA HIS A 527 30.70 20.79 56.82
C HIS A 527 31.38 20.32 58.10
N GLY A 528 31.34 19.07 58.47
CA GLY A 528 32.02 18.48 59.65
C GLY A 528 31.54 19.01 61.01
N THR A 529 30.65 19.98 61.08
CA THR A 529 30.10 20.55 62.33
C THR A 529 28.86 19.74 62.73
N TRP A 530 28.85 19.32 64.02
CA TRP A 530 27.70 18.63 64.61
C TRP A 530 26.82 19.62 65.36
N TYR A 531 25.52 19.58 65.06
CA TYR A 531 24.53 20.48 65.65
C TYR A 531 23.61 19.70 66.58
N TYR A 532 23.20 20.37 67.64
CA TYR A 532 22.19 19.85 68.56
C TYR A 532 20.79 20.20 68.06
N ILE A 533 20.03 19.14 67.83
CA ILE A 533 18.66 19.23 67.35
C ILE A 533 17.73 19.01 68.55
N GLU A 534 16.81 19.93 68.73
CA GLU A 534 15.71 19.84 69.67
C GLU A 534 14.40 20.15 68.99
N ASN A 535 13.39 19.29 69.17
CA ASN A 535 12.11 19.42 68.45
C ASN A 535 12.31 19.60 66.94
N SER A 536 13.24 18.83 66.35
CA SER A 536 13.61 18.87 64.94
C SER A 536 14.16 20.17 64.40
N GLN A 537 14.60 21.08 65.23
CA GLN A 537 15.29 22.31 64.83
C GLN A 537 16.66 22.41 65.53
N ILE A 538 17.61 23.12 64.92
CA ILE A 538 18.84 23.41 65.60
C ILE A 538 18.54 24.38 66.77
N ASN A 539 18.82 23.95 68.02
CA ASN A 539 18.75 24.79 69.17
C ASN A 539 20.10 25.52 69.40
N TRP A 540 20.24 26.73 68.84
CA TRP A 540 21.45 27.54 68.96
C TRP A 540 21.77 28.06 70.40
N HIS A 541 20.79 27.97 71.29
CA HIS A 541 20.95 28.40 72.64
C HIS A 541 21.35 27.31 73.62
N TYR A 542 21.32 26.08 73.18
CA TYR A 542 21.63 24.92 74.03
C TYR A 542 23.13 24.88 74.34
N THR A 543 23.46 24.82 75.63
CA THR A 543 24.80 24.56 76.15
C THR A 543 24.67 23.47 77.20
N GLY A 544 25.34 22.34 77.05
CA GLY A 544 25.24 21.26 77.99
C GLY A 544 25.70 19.93 77.40
N LEU A 545 25.41 18.84 78.08
CA LEU A 545 25.74 17.50 77.61
C LEU A 545 24.56 16.84 76.94
N THR A 546 24.80 16.17 75.82
CA THR A 546 23.82 15.36 75.12
C THR A 546 24.38 13.96 74.80
N TYR A 547 23.53 12.93 74.88
CA TYR A 547 23.89 11.56 74.58
C TYR A 547 23.54 11.24 73.13
N TYR A 548 24.53 10.68 72.39
CA TYR A 548 24.33 10.25 71.01
C TYR A 548 25.22 9.07 70.65
N PHE A 549 24.65 8.01 70.13
CA PHE A 549 25.35 6.77 69.72
C PHE A 549 26.40 6.27 70.73
N GLY A 550 26.00 6.10 72.01
CA GLY A 550 26.85 5.45 72.99
C GLY A 550 27.81 6.46 73.68
N THR A 551 27.87 7.71 73.30
CA THR A 551 28.83 8.69 73.81
C THR A 551 28.13 9.99 74.24
N TRP A 552 28.62 10.69 75.25
CA TRP A 552 28.18 12.00 75.66
C TRP A 552 29.03 13.08 75.04
N TYR A 553 28.40 14.04 74.42
CA TYR A 553 29.05 15.19 73.78
C TYR A 553 28.72 16.50 74.51
N TYR A 554 29.70 17.40 74.58
CA TYR A 554 29.49 18.72 75.07
C TYR A 554 29.07 19.65 73.92
N ILE A 555 27.91 20.25 74.10
CA ILE A 555 27.34 21.19 73.20
C ILE A 555 27.53 22.60 73.72
N GLN A 556 27.98 23.51 72.88
CA GLN A 556 28.07 24.93 73.21
C GLN A 556 27.44 25.75 72.11
N ASN A 557 26.44 26.58 72.45
CA ASN A 557 25.72 27.40 71.50
C ASN A 557 25.22 26.55 70.34
N GLY A 558 24.59 25.42 70.61
CA GLY A 558 23.96 24.55 69.61
C GLY A 558 24.91 23.66 68.79
N THR A 559 26.21 23.69 69.00
CA THR A 559 27.21 22.89 68.26
C THR A 559 28.08 22.04 69.21
N VAL A 560 28.53 20.90 68.76
CA VAL A 560 29.53 20.13 69.50
C VAL A 560 30.84 20.92 69.56
N ASN A 561 31.29 21.23 70.74
CA ASN A 561 32.58 21.93 70.93
C ASN A 561 33.71 20.91 71.14
N TRP A 562 34.33 20.45 70.03
CA TRP A 562 35.44 19.50 70.06
C TRP A 562 36.71 20.01 70.74
N SER A 563 36.86 21.26 70.95
CA SER A 563 38.02 21.85 71.61
C SER A 563 37.84 22.00 73.13
N TYR A 564 36.67 21.71 73.66
CA TYR A 564 36.40 21.90 75.09
C TYR A 564 37.05 20.79 75.92
N ASN A 565 37.78 21.21 76.86
CA ASN A 565 38.41 20.38 77.87
C ASN A 565 38.16 21.00 79.28
N GLY A 566 37.42 20.27 80.14
CA GLY A 566 37.07 20.76 81.44
C GLY A 566 35.85 20.14 82.07
N LEU A 567 35.38 20.72 83.18
CA LEU A 567 34.23 20.16 83.91
C LEU A 567 32.93 20.81 83.39
N VAL A 568 31.92 19.97 83.26
CA VAL A 568 30.56 20.35 82.82
C VAL A 568 29.56 19.85 83.87
N TYR A 569 28.72 20.76 84.40
CA TYR A 569 27.61 20.33 85.26
C TYR A 569 26.38 19.93 84.44
N TYR A 570 25.88 18.70 84.73
CA TYR A 570 24.70 18.20 84.05
C TYR A 570 23.89 17.29 84.95
N GLN A 571 22.60 17.56 85.10
CA GLN A 571 21.67 16.74 85.92
C GLN A 571 22.19 16.35 87.31
N GLY A 572 22.70 17.35 88.06
CA GLY A 572 23.13 17.15 89.43
C GLY A 572 24.57 16.62 89.61
N THR A 573 25.30 16.35 88.53
CA THR A 573 26.63 15.75 88.52
C THR A 573 27.61 16.57 87.69
N TRP A 574 28.88 16.64 88.07
CA TRP A 574 29.97 17.23 87.31
C TRP A 574 30.69 16.15 86.51
N PHE A 575 30.82 16.32 85.21
CA PHE A 575 31.52 15.40 84.30
C PHE A 575 32.76 16.07 83.71
N TYR A 576 33.82 15.29 83.55
CA TYR A 576 35.00 15.74 82.85
C TYR A 576 34.84 15.45 81.35
N VAL A 577 34.95 16.50 80.58
CA VAL A 577 34.90 16.45 79.12
C VAL A 577 36.32 16.68 78.59
N HIS A 578 36.75 15.87 77.67
CA HIS A 578 37.99 15.96 76.95
C HIS A 578 37.71 15.89 75.43
N ASN A 579 38.24 16.86 74.68
CA ASN A 579 37.96 16.96 73.23
C ASN A 579 36.45 16.84 72.90
N GLY A 580 35.63 17.54 73.65
CA GLY A 580 34.19 17.64 73.43
C GLY A 580 33.38 16.41 73.83
N GLN A 581 33.97 15.38 74.41
CA GLN A 581 33.31 14.16 74.89
C GLN A 581 33.58 13.89 76.36
N ILE A 582 32.64 13.24 77.05
CA ILE A 582 32.94 12.75 78.38
C ILE A 582 34.03 11.70 78.28
N ASP A 583 35.16 11.94 79.02
CA ASP A 583 36.23 10.97 79.12
C ASP A 583 36.02 10.06 80.37
N TRP A 584 35.36 8.93 80.16
CA TRP A 584 35.09 7.96 81.22
C TRP A 584 36.34 7.26 81.76
N ASN A 585 37.45 7.35 81.04
CA ASN A 585 38.71 6.75 81.49
C ASN A 585 39.56 7.69 82.39
N TYR A 586 39.13 8.98 82.39
CA TYR A 586 39.88 9.96 83.12
C TYR A 586 39.66 9.83 84.68
N SER A 587 40.70 9.66 85.37
CA SER A 587 40.70 9.61 86.84
C SER A 587 41.92 10.36 87.35
N ASN A 588 41.74 11.66 87.61
CA ASN A 588 42.80 12.54 88.12
C ASN A 588 42.25 13.93 88.52
N LEU A 589 43.13 14.86 88.89
CA LEU A 589 42.83 16.23 89.24
C LEU A 589 42.57 17.07 88.01
N VAL A 590 41.54 17.89 88.06
CA VAL A 590 41.16 18.92 87.02
C VAL A 590 40.98 20.29 87.67
N LEU A 591 41.65 21.28 87.14
CA LEU A 591 41.44 22.68 87.52
C LEU A 591 40.19 23.25 86.88
N TYR A 592 39.25 23.78 87.67
CA TYR A 592 38.08 24.46 87.18
C TYR A 592 37.71 25.64 88.03
N ASN A 593 37.56 26.78 87.45
CA ASN A 593 37.28 28.05 88.15
C ASN A 593 38.18 28.30 89.39
N GLY A 594 39.48 28.02 89.28
CA GLY A 594 40.46 28.25 90.30
C GLY A 594 40.51 27.17 91.40
N THR A 595 39.72 26.13 91.37
CA THR A 595 39.66 25.03 92.31
C THR A 595 40.01 23.65 91.60
N TRP A 596 40.84 22.85 92.29
CA TRP A 596 41.17 21.51 91.78
C TRP A 596 40.23 20.47 92.35
N TYR A 597 39.58 19.74 91.38
CA TYR A 597 38.61 18.68 91.68
C TYR A 597 39.16 17.31 91.22
N TYR A 598 38.91 16.33 92.06
CA TYR A 598 39.25 14.97 91.68
C TYR A 598 38.12 14.31 90.87
N VAL A 599 38.43 14.00 89.67
CA VAL A 599 37.58 13.27 88.77
C VAL A 599 37.93 11.74 88.94
N ASP A 600 36.93 10.91 89.03
CA ASP A 600 37.03 9.49 89.05
C ASP A 600 36.11 8.87 88.01
N HIS A 601 36.66 8.20 87.02
CA HIS A 601 35.92 7.64 85.88
C HIS A 601 34.99 8.70 85.26
N GLY A 602 35.57 9.83 84.90
CA GLY A 602 34.86 10.90 84.19
C GLY A 602 33.89 11.76 85.00
N LYS A 603 33.75 11.57 86.32
CA LYS A 603 32.88 12.30 87.23
C LYS A 603 33.62 12.84 88.45
N ILE A 604 33.22 13.99 88.92
CA ILE A 604 33.76 14.43 90.22
C ILE A 604 33.29 13.43 91.27
N ASN A 605 34.26 12.90 92.05
CA ASN A 605 33.98 12.04 93.16
C ASN A 605 34.08 12.82 94.48
N TRP A 606 32.96 13.37 94.94
CA TRP A 606 32.88 14.16 96.17
C TRP A 606 33.21 13.43 97.46
N ASN A 607 33.25 12.12 97.42
CA ASN A 607 33.59 11.27 98.54
C ASN A 607 35.07 10.87 98.54
N LYS A 608 35.84 11.29 97.57
CA LYS A 608 37.20 10.88 97.38
C LYS A 608 38.12 11.59 98.39
N THR A 609 38.83 10.82 99.17
CA THR A 609 39.97 11.25 99.97
C THR A 609 41.17 10.40 99.57
N THR A 610 42.20 11.00 99.04
CA THR A 610 43.36 10.29 98.45
C THR A 610 44.52 11.26 98.24
N LEU A 611 45.69 10.77 97.90
CA LEU A 611 46.76 11.55 97.32
C LEU A 611 46.65 11.41 95.77
N SER A 612 46.77 12.54 95.09
CA SER A 612 46.77 12.55 93.62
C SER A 612 47.78 13.65 93.15
N GLN A 613 48.24 13.47 91.92
CA GLN A 613 49.12 14.40 91.29
C GLN A 613 48.44 15.03 90.05
N VAL A 614 48.84 16.26 89.70
CA VAL A 614 48.45 16.81 88.37
C VAL A 614 49.40 16.30 87.34
N ASP A 615 48.87 15.80 86.24
CA ASP A 615 49.67 15.17 85.20
C ASP A 615 50.81 16.09 84.71
N GLY A 616 52.04 15.53 84.69
CA GLY A 616 53.24 16.19 84.23
C GLY A 616 53.97 17.11 85.23
N HIS A 617 53.53 17.24 86.52
CA HIS A 617 54.13 18.15 87.48
C HIS A 617 54.83 17.48 88.67
N GLY A 618 54.75 16.15 88.83
CA GLY A 618 55.45 15.37 89.85
C GLY A 618 55.10 15.67 91.32
N THR A 619 54.27 16.72 91.63
CA THR A 619 53.84 17.08 92.92
C THR A 619 52.53 16.40 93.32
N TRP A 620 52.51 15.75 94.49
CA TRP A 620 51.33 15.11 95.04
C TRP A 620 50.55 16.02 95.97
N TYR A 621 49.21 15.98 95.81
CA TYR A 621 48.30 16.82 96.58
C TYR A 621 47.33 15.94 97.37
N TYR A 622 46.95 16.47 98.52
CA TYR A 622 45.94 15.88 99.36
C TYR A 622 44.55 16.28 98.90
N VAL A 623 43.82 15.32 98.52
CA VAL A 623 42.40 15.49 98.06
C VAL A 623 41.53 15.04 99.22
N GLU A 624 40.55 15.86 99.59
CA GLU A 624 39.52 15.55 100.59
C GLU A 624 38.18 15.99 100.06
N ASN A 625 37.17 15.12 100.20
CA ASN A 625 35.83 15.42 99.64
C ASN A 625 35.87 15.90 98.16
N GLY A 626 36.70 15.18 97.36
CA GLY A 626 36.82 15.44 95.93
C GLY A 626 37.51 16.74 95.50
N GLN A 627 38.17 17.50 96.42
CA GLN A 627 38.88 18.73 96.09
C GLN A 627 40.27 18.71 96.78
N ILE A 628 41.21 19.43 96.22
CA ILE A 628 42.46 19.64 96.96
C ILE A 628 42.15 20.45 98.22
N ASN A 629 42.45 19.98 99.38
CA ASN A 629 42.35 20.73 100.67
C ASN A 629 43.67 21.46 100.97
N TRP A 630 43.77 22.70 100.49
CA TRP A 630 44.94 23.54 100.68
C TRP A 630 45.18 23.94 102.15
N SER A 631 44.22 23.77 103.06
CA SER A 631 44.38 24.03 104.53
C SER A 631 44.81 22.83 105.32
N TYR A 632 44.87 21.63 104.71
CA TYR A 632 45.23 20.42 105.44
C TYR A 632 46.71 20.35 105.72
N ASN A 633 47.00 20.20 106.97
CA ASN A 633 48.33 19.98 107.52
C ASN A 633 48.27 18.75 108.42
N GLY A 634 48.98 17.71 108.14
CA GLY A 634 48.86 16.45 108.88
C GLY A 634 49.58 15.26 108.25
N TYR A 635 49.16 14.06 108.55
CA TYR A 635 49.74 12.85 108.12
C TYR A 635 48.64 11.98 107.47
N TYR A 636 48.82 11.60 106.18
CA TYR A 636 47.87 10.76 105.49
C TYR A 636 48.59 9.75 104.59
N ASN A 637 48.22 8.43 104.69
CA ASN A 637 48.75 7.30 103.94
C ASN A 637 50.29 7.32 103.84
N ASN A 638 50.95 7.42 105.06
CA ASN A 638 52.41 7.43 105.24
C ASN A 638 53.14 8.61 104.62
N HIS A 639 52.47 9.73 104.35
CA HIS A 639 53.04 10.96 103.83
C HIS A 639 52.68 12.13 104.72
N THR A 640 53.66 13.05 104.97
CA THR A 640 53.45 14.34 105.65
C THR A 640 52.88 15.26 104.60
N ILE A 641 51.84 16.02 104.94
CA ILE A 641 51.17 17.01 104.07
C ILE A 641 51.24 18.40 104.72
N HIS A 642 51.69 19.37 103.96
CA HIS A 642 51.72 20.77 104.38
C HIS A 642 51.01 21.65 103.43
N ASN A 643 49.96 22.39 103.84
CA ASN A 643 49.11 23.23 103.01
C ASN A 643 48.59 22.44 101.77
N GLY A 644 48.13 21.22 102.00
CA GLY A 644 47.58 20.36 100.96
C GLY A 644 48.58 19.73 99.99
N VAL A 645 49.88 19.94 100.14
CA VAL A 645 50.99 19.39 99.35
C VAL A 645 51.75 18.31 100.11
N VAL A 646 52.03 17.20 99.38
CA VAL A 646 52.86 16.14 99.97
C VAL A 646 54.31 16.59 100.08
N CYS A 647 54.91 16.49 101.26
CA CYS A 647 56.30 16.92 101.53
C CYS A 647 57.23 15.72 101.38
#